data_9c03e98823dd86359fe3bd5474590512
#
_entry.id   9c03e98823dd86359fe3bd5474590512
#
_cell.length_a   1.000
_cell.length_b   1.000
_cell.length_c   1.000
_cell.angle_alpha   90.00
_cell.angle_beta   90.00
_cell.angle_gamma   90.00
#
_symmetry.space_group_name_H-M   'P 1'
#
loop_
_entity.id
_entity.type
_entity.pdbx_description
1 polymer ?
#
loop_
_entity_poly.entity_id
_entity_poly.type
_entity_poly.pdbx_seq_one_letter_code
_entity_poly.pdbx_strand_id
1 'polypeptide(L)'
;MEIGSILIGVLVVIGLVVIIALRSFHSIGPSEVGLVTKRIGRKIDGDQLIACNGEAGYQADLLMPGLRFKFWPVFKVKRYDWVQVPPDHIGLVIAQVGAPLPTGAKSAAYRAEFGNFSDVRTFLTQGGQRGVQRPVLPPGTTAPIHPIGFVVLTSAATFGEVISDSTDAAIAQVDPRVLTVVHITPEGDRDVVGVVTTLEGPPSGDIASRIGGFADVTAMEQSPDAGTPARVIQAVLRAKNDLHDNYQNYQAFLDSGGCIGLQHDPLLYGSYLLNPFLVRVELREMLVVRQGEVAVIKSYVGLPTEDTSGAEFKFGSIVKPGHQGIWSEPLRTGKYTLNPRIYEAEIVPTSILTLNWSHTTSEAHSLDARLAPIDAKSKEAFNFSIDLQVQIHVPDTRAPKVISMVGTMANLVNEVLQSAVGNYFRNKLQTLGATEFIEKRDEVQHAAEGYIQQYLSRYEVETRGVYIQDVVFPQDLVEVLTSREIAAQERSTFAQQREAQEARVSLEQQRGVADMQAELAQANVSIDIETSRAHAAKARAEGEAAVITTTGAAEAHRTRDLGEATAAAEEALGLARAKGFDAQRRAIGSEQTAMVAALREIGTGHVKIVPDILVGSEGGVLGGLGAMLMRNLAVDPNADSDGNGNGNGNGNGEDAVVPAAVSAAPVEDDEGDDLDVPPMFQRPPAST
;
A
#
# COMPACT_ATOMS: atom_id res chain seq x y z
N MET A 1 -19.54 101.98 0.87
CA MET A 1 -20.10 100.61 0.96
C MET A 1 -19.67 99.73 -0.20
N GLU A 2 -19.38 100.24 -1.37
CA GLU A 2 -19.06 99.46 -2.58
C GLU A 2 -17.69 98.75 -2.49
N ILE A 3 -16.63 99.37 -1.92
CA ILE A 3 -15.31 98.78 -1.83
C ILE A 3 -15.29 97.55 -0.89
N GLY A 4 -16.07 97.56 0.20
CA GLY A 4 -16.22 96.49 1.13
C GLY A 4 -16.90 95.27 0.53
N SER A 5 -17.92 95.47 -0.32
CA SER A 5 -18.64 94.42 -1.03
C SER A 5 -17.77 93.73 -2.11
N ILE A 6 -16.93 94.57 -2.79
CA ILE A 6 -15.97 94.03 -3.76
C ILE A 6 -14.88 93.20 -3.10
N LEU A 7 -14.35 93.68 -1.92
CA LEU A 7 -13.34 92.93 -1.17
C LEU A 7 -13.87 91.62 -0.67
N ILE A 8 -15.09 91.57 -0.15
CA ILE A 8 -15.77 90.32 0.29
C ILE A 8 -15.99 89.42 -0.91
N GLY A 9 -16.41 89.98 -2.07
CA GLY A 9 -16.55 89.17 -3.27
C GLY A 9 -15.25 88.55 -3.75
N VAL A 10 -14.14 89.29 -3.73
CA VAL A 10 -12.81 88.76 -4.05
C VAL A 10 -12.34 87.70 -3.07
N LEU A 11 -12.56 87.92 -1.76
CA LEU A 11 -12.21 86.86 -0.72
C LEU A 11 -13.06 85.62 -0.90
N VAL A 12 -14.32 85.69 -1.23
CA VAL A 12 -15.18 84.55 -1.53
C VAL A 12 -14.70 83.86 -2.79
N VAL A 13 -14.31 84.53 -3.83
CA VAL A 13 -13.76 83.96 -5.07
C VAL A 13 -12.42 83.26 -4.77
N ILE A 14 -11.50 83.91 -4.01
CA ILE A 14 -10.24 83.31 -3.60
C ILE A 14 -10.49 82.04 -2.71
N GLY A 15 -11.41 82.15 -1.74
CA GLY A 15 -11.80 81.02 -0.92
C GLY A 15 -12.35 79.88 -1.76
N LEU A 16 -13.19 80.16 -2.75
CA LEU A 16 -13.74 79.21 -3.67
C LEU A 16 -12.64 78.49 -4.51
N VAL A 17 -11.72 79.35 -5.07
CA VAL A 17 -10.54 78.84 -5.83
C VAL A 17 -9.66 77.95 -4.97
N VAL A 18 -9.40 78.38 -3.72
CA VAL A 18 -8.62 77.56 -2.78
C VAL A 18 -9.33 76.24 -2.46
N ILE A 19 -10.63 76.26 -2.21
CA ILE A 19 -11.43 75.02 -1.97
C ILE A 19 -11.41 74.12 -3.20
N ILE A 20 -11.56 74.68 -4.40
CA ILE A 20 -11.48 73.94 -5.66
C ILE A 20 -10.08 73.34 -5.82
N ALA A 21 -9.02 74.09 -5.57
CA ALA A 21 -7.64 73.60 -5.65
C ALA A 21 -7.36 72.48 -4.67
N LEU A 22 -7.73 72.70 -3.41
CA LEU A 22 -7.55 71.66 -2.35
C LEU A 22 -8.32 70.39 -2.67
N ARG A 23 -9.53 70.47 -3.18
CA ARG A 23 -10.35 69.30 -3.57
C ARG A 23 -9.93 68.70 -4.92
N SER A 24 -9.08 69.37 -5.68
CA SER A 24 -8.54 68.85 -6.94
C SER A 24 -7.27 68.06 -6.78
N PHE A 25 -6.61 68.13 -5.61
CA PHE A 25 -5.47 67.30 -5.29
C PHE A 25 -5.93 66.04 -4.54
N HIS A 26 -5.56 64.93 -5.05
CA HIS A 26 -5.87 63.61 -4.49
C HIS A 26 -4.56 62.89 -4.15
N SER A 27 -4.39 62.57 -2.89
CA SER A 27 -3.30 61.68 -2.43
C SER A 27 -3.80 60.25 -2.51
N ILE A 28 -3.12 59.42 -3.29
CA ILE A 28 -3.41 57.99 -3.47
C ILE A 28 -2.30 57.21 -2.78
N GLY A 29 -2.67 56.34 -1.87
CA GLY A 29 -1.74 55.49 -1.12
C GLY A 29 -0.93 54.54 -2.01
N PRO A 30 0.14 53.93 -1.47
CA PRO A 30 1.03 53.06 -2.25
C PRO A 30 0.36 51.79 -2.74
N SER A 31 -0.70 51.33 -2.09
CA SER A 31 -1.48 50.11 -2.44
C SER A 31 -2.92 50.44 -2.83
N GLU A 32 -3.18 51.71 -3.27
CA GLU A 32 -4.49 52.18 -3.69
C GLU A 32 -4.47 52.60 -5.16
N VAL A 33 -5.64 52.61 -5.78
CA VAL A 33 -5.90 53.26 -7.09
C VAL A 33 -7.00 54.30 -6.96
N GLY A 34 -6.86 55.37 -7.73
CA GLY A 34 -7.89 56.37 -7.84
C GLY A 34 -8.76 56.13 -9.07
N LEU A 35 -10.02 55.79 -8.87
CA LEU A 35 -11.01 55.70 -9.91
C LEU A 35 -11.52 57.13 -10.24
N VAL A 36 -11.36 57.53 -11.46
CA VAL A 36 -11.80 58.85 -11.95
C VAL A 36 -13.20 58.75 -12.57
N THR A 37 -14.14 59.53 -12.04
CA THR A 37 -15.47 59.70 -12.64
C THR A 37 -15.56 61.10 -13.21
N LYS A 38 -15.78 61.22 -14.51
CA LYS A 38 -16.00 62.53 -15.20
C LYS A 38 -17.48 62.83 -15.15
N ARG A 39 -17.83 63.97 -14.59
CA ARG A 39 -19.23 64.43 -14.40
C ARG A 39 -19.81 65.13 -15.61
N ILE A 40 -19.00 65.85 -16.39
CA ILE A 40 -19.37 66.66 -17.49
C ILE A 40 -18.68 66.20 -18.75
N GLY A 41 -19.43 65.84 -19.78
CA GLY A 41 -18.90 65.44 -21.08
C GLY A 41 -19.98 64.81 -21.97
N ARG A 42 -19.54 64.25 -23.09
CA ARG A 42 -20.37 63.43 -23.97
C ARG A 42 -20.84 62.22 -23.25
N LYS A 43 -22.08 61.80 -23.43
CA LYS A 43 -22.57 60.52 -22.85
C LYS A 43 -21.85 59.33 -23.50
N ILE A 44 -21.67 58.30 -22.75
CA ILE A 44 -21.17 57.03 -23.25
C ILE A 44 -22.24 56.40 -24.14
N ASP A 45 -21.87 55.93 -25.32
CA ASP A 45 -22.75 55.28 -26.27
C ASP A 45 -23.03 53.83 -25.85
N GLY A 46 -24.29 53.42 -25.87
CA GLY A 46 -24.74 52.09 -25.64
C GLY A 46 -24.68 51.65 -24.17
N ASP A 47 -24.42 50.36 -23.95
CA ASP A 47 -24.43 49.65 -22.65
C ASP A 47 -23.05 49.67 -21.96
N GLN A 48 -22.15 50.57 -22.41
CA GLN A 48 -20.81 50.68 -21.83
C GLN A 48 -20.84 51.47 -20.53
N LEU A 49 -20.19 50.93 -19.49
CA LEU A 49 -20.06 51.56 -18.17
C LEU A 49 -18.78 52.39 -18.04
N ILE A 50 -17.79 52.16 -18.91
CA ILE A 50 -16.44 52.73 -18.81
C ILE A 50 -16.17 53.60 -20.07
N ALA A 51 -15.76 54.81 -19.82
CA ALA A 51 -15.38 55.82 -20.84
C ALA A 51 -13.92 55.59 -21.26
N CYS A 52 -13.70 55.24 -22.52
CA CYS A 52 -12.37 55.05 -23.09
C CYS A 52 -11.84 56.31 -23.83
N ASN A 53 -12.73 57.17 -24.36
CA ASN A 53 -12.36 58.31 -25.21
C ASN A 53 -12.70 59.70 -24.57
N GLY A 54 -12.74 59.72 -23.21
CA GLY A 54 -12.99 60.97 -22.47
C GLY A 54 -14.44 61.32 -22.32
N GLU A 55 -15.39 60.46 -22.57
CA GLU A 55 -16.82 60.65 -22.31
C GLU A 55 -17.05 60.83 -20.79
N ALA A 56 -18.27 61.29 -20.43
CA ALA A 56 -18.69 61.39 -19.04
C ALA A 56 -18.96 59.98 -18.47
N GLY A 57 -18.57 59.74 -17.24
CA GLY A 57 -18.69 58.44 -16.58
C GLY A 57 -17.37 57.95 -15.97
N TYR A 58 -17.30 56.69 -15.64
CA TYR A 58 -16.09 56.05 -15.11
C TYR A 58 -15.03 56.00 -16.20
N GLN A 59 -13.85 56.57 -15.91
CA GLN A 59 -12.75 56.61 -16.89
C GLN A 59 -11.96 55.33 -16.85
N ALA A 60 -11.55 54.80 -18.02
CA ALA A 60 -10.72 53.59 -18.14
C ALA A 60 -9.37 53.76 -17.46
N ASP A 61 -8.81 54.95 -17.46
CA ASP A 61 -7.49 55.22 -16.89
C ASP A 61 -7.58 55.44 -15.38
N LEU A 62 -6.85 54.63 -14.62
CA LEU A 62 -6.74 54.74 -13.18
C LEU A 62 -5.63 55.73 -12.77
N LEU A 63 -5.80 56.39 -11.65
CA LEU A 63 -4.72 57.14 -11.02
C LEU A 63 -3.88 56.24 -10.16
N MET A 64 -2.62 56.13 -10.50
CA MET A 64 -1.61 55.38 -9.75
C MET A 64 -1.17 56.12 -8.49
N PRO A 65 -0.54 55.47 -7.53
CA PRO A 65 -0.07 56.06 -6.27
C PRO A 65 0.67 57.39 -6.43
N GLY A 66 0.53 58.25 -5.42
CA GLY A 66 1.12 59.56 -5.34
C GLY A 66 0.13 60.70 -5.33
N LEU A 67 0.61 61.95 -5.38
CA LEU A 67 -0.20 63.13 -5.42
C LEU A 67 -0.63 63.38 -6.86
N ARG A 68 -1.96 63.35 -7.11
CA ARG A 68 -2.54 63.49 -8.44
C ARG A 68 -3.51 64.68 -8.48
N PHE A 69 -3.45 65.44 -9.56
CA PHE A 69 -4.35 66.57 -9.79
C PHE A 69 -5.48 66.15 -10.74
N LYS A 70 -6.72 66.32 -10.31
CA LYS A 70 -7.92 66.18 -11.15
C LYS A 70 -8.92 67.29 -10.76
N PHE A 71 -9.25 68.21 -11.69
CA PHE A 71 -10.11 69.37 -11.46
C PHE A 71 -11.47 68.96 -10.87
N TRP A 72 -11.70 69.24 -9.57
CA TRP A 72 -12.81 68.72 -8.76
C TRP A 72 -14.22 68.98 -9.33
N PRO A 73 -14.59 70.11 -9.92
CA PRO A 73 -15.92 70.32 -10.49
C PRO A 73 -16.24 69.30 -11.60
N VAL A 74 -15.24 68.91 -12.41
CA VAL A 74 -15.39 68.05 -13.58
C VAL A 74 -15.17 66.58 -13.19
N PHE A 75 -14.23 66.31 -12.28
CA PHE A 75 -13.84 64.95 -11.91
C PHE A 75 -14.11 64.66 -10.44
N LYS A 76 -14.57 63.47 -10.18
CA LYS A 76 -14.63 62.83 -8.84
C LYS A 76 -13.63 61.71 -8.81
N VAL A 77 -12.84 61.63 -7.77
CA VAL A 77 -11.90 60.50 -7.55
C VAL A 77 -12.35 59.75 -6.31
N LYS A 78 -12.54 58.44 -6.46
CA LYS A 78 -12.79 57.47 -5.37
C LYS A 78 -11.59 56.57 -5.29
N ARG A 79 -11.09 56.29 -4.09
CA ARG A 79 -9.94 55.40 -3.86
C ARG A 79 -10.45 54.00 -3.63
N TYR A 80 -9.72 53.05 -4.15
CA TYR A 80 -9.93 51.61 -3.98
C TYR A 80 -8.58 50.94 -3.71
N ASP A 81 -8.59 49.89 -2.93
CA ASP A 81 -7.40 49.10 -2.65
C ASP A 81 -6.99 48.28 -3.90
N TRP A 82 -5.71 48.08 -4.05
CA TRP A 82 -5.20 47.14 -5.04
C TRP A 82 -5.72 45.74 -4.71
N VAL A 83 -5.94 44.95 -5.74
CA VAL A 83 -6.22 43.53 -5.57
C VAL A 83 -4.99 42.87 -4.97
N GLN A 84 -5.19 42.17 -3.89
CA GLN A 84 -4.17 41.39 -3.21
C GLN A 84 -4.65 39.95 -3.07
N VAL A 85 -3.93 39.02 -3.71
CA VAL A 85 -4.24 37.61 -3.65
C VAL A 85 -3.40 37.02 -2.52
N PRO A 86 -3.99 36.41 -1.47
CA PRO A 86 -3.25 35.83 -0.38
C PRO A 86 -2.33 34.68 -0.85
N PRO A 87 -1.27 34.37 -0.10
CA PRO A 87 -0.47 33.19 -0.36
C PRO A 87 -1.35 31.93 -0.37
N ASP A 88 -1.03 30.98 -1.23
CA ASP A 88 -1.75 29.70 -1.35
C ASP A 88 -3.23 29.82 -1.81
N HIS A 89 -3.63 31.00 -2.27
CA HIS A 89 -4.97 31.26 -2.78
C HIS A 89 -4.90 31.84 -4.19
N ILE A 90 -6.04 31.82 -4.87
CA ILE A 90 -6.21 32.35 -6.21
C ILE A 90 -7.20 33.49 -6.21
N GLY A 91 -7.05 34.40 -7.17
CA GLY A 91 -8.01 35.47 -7.41
C GLY A 91 -8.89 35.16 -8.63
N LEU A 92 -10.20 35.06 -8.43
CA LEU A 92 -11.17 34.85 -9.50
C LEU A 92 -11.62 36.21 -10.04
N VAL A 93 -11.43 36.46 -11.34
CA VAL A 93 -11.77 37.70 -11.99
C VAL A 93 -13.13 37.61 -12.67
N ILE A 94 -14.02 38.55 -12.38
CA ILE A 94 -15.33 38.67 -13.01
C ILE A 94 -15.39 40.04 -13.70
N ALA A 95 -15.48 40.06 -15.01
CA ALA A 95 -15.66 41.31 -15.78
C ALA A 95 -17.12 41.73 -15.79
N GLN A 96 -17.37 42.99 -15.42
CA GLN A 96 -18.69 43.60 -15.46
C GLN A 96 -18.94 44.36 -16.78
N VAL A 97 -17.87 44.56 -17.55
CA VAL A 97 -17.85 45.30 -18.80
C VAL A 97 -17.40 44.43 -19.97
N GLY A 98 -17.73 44.86 -21.18
CA GLY A 98 -17.38 44.11 -22.39
C GLY A 98 -18.61 43.55 -23.11
N ALA A 99 -18.35 42.72 -24.12
CA ALA A 99 -19.40 42.05 -24.89
C ALA A 99 -20.15 41.03 -24.04
N PRO A 100 -21.43 40.72 -24.31
CA PRO A 100 -22.13 39.63 -23.64
C PRO A 100 -21.49 38.30 -23.99
N LEU A 101 -21.64 37.33 -23.07
CA LEU A 101 -21.18 35.94 -23.31
C LEU A 101 -21.99 35.33 -24.47
N PRO A 102 -21.38 34.52 -25.32
CA PRO A 102 -22.09 33.67 -26.26
C PRO A 102 -23.11 32.77 -25.57
N THR A 103 -24.19 32.44 -26.27
CA THR A 103 -25.22 31.55 -25.74
C THR A 103 -24.60 30.20 -25.37
N GLY A 104 -24.78 29.76 -24.12
CA GLY A 104 -24.25 28.50 -23.60
C GLY A 104 -22.84 28.57 -22.98
N ALA A 105 -22.11 29.67 -23.16
CA ALA A 105 -20.85 29.87 -22.46
C ALA A 105 -21.07 30.27 -21.01
N LYS A 106 -20.29 29.65 -20.08
CA LYS A 106 -20.28 30.01 -18.65
C LYS A 106 -19.18 31.04 -18.33
N SER A 107 -18.10 31.06 -19.11
CA SER A 107 -16.93 31.87 -18.90
C SER A 107 -16.57 32.70 -20.16
N ALA A 108 -15.89 33.80 -19.95
CA ALA A 108 -15.42 34.68 -20.99
C ALA A 108 -14.16 34.17 -21.68
N ALA A 109 -14.13 34.27 -23.01
CA ALA A 109 -12.95 33.93 -23.77
C ALA A 109 -11.76 34.80 -23.38
N TYR A 110 -10.61 34.20 -23.19
CA TYR A 110 -9.37 34.87 -22.83
C TYR A 110 -8.46 35.07 -24.04
N ARG A 111 -7.80 36.22 -24.06
CA ARG A 111 -6.73 36.56 -25.01
C ARG A 111 -5.50 37.01 -24.23
N ALA A 112 -4.32 36.71 -24.75
CA ALA A 112 -3.06 37.07 -24.10
C ALA A 112 -2.88 38.56 -23.88
N GLU A 113 -3.49 39.39 -24.74
CA GLU A 113 -3.48 40.87 -24.68
C GLU A 113 -4.18 41.40 -23.41
N PHE A 114 -5.08 40.65 -22.81
CA PHE A 114 -5.76 41.08 -21.56
C PHE A 114 -4.83 41.04 -20.35
N GLY A 115 -3.72 40.30 -20.44
CA GLY A 115 -2.74 40.19 -19.37
C GLY A 115 -3.41 39.79 -18.04
N ASN A 116 -3.04 40.51 -16.98
CA ASN A 116 -3.61 40.31 -15.63
C ASN A 116 -4.81 41.23 -15.36
N PHE A 117 -5.55 41.66 -16.40
CA PHE A 117 -6.72 42.55 -16.31
C PHE A 117 -6.43 43.94 -15.70
N SER A 118 -5.18 44.37 -15.68
CA SER A 118 -4.80 45.70 -15.16
C SER A 118 -5.17 46.84 -16.09
N ASP A 119 -5.30 46.58 -17.39
CA ASP A 119 -5.72 47.57 -18.39
C ASP A 119 -7.13 47.26 -18.95
N VAL A 120 -8.14 47.91 -18.41
CA VAL A 120 -9.52 47.75 -18.85
C VAL A 120 -9.76 48.32 -20.27
N ARG A 121 -8.95 49.29 -20.71
CA ARG A 121 -9.03 49.84 -22.06
C ARG A 121 -8.67 48.79 -23.10
N THR A 122 -7.53 48.15 -22.93
CA THR A 122 -7.09 47.05 -23.80
C THR A 122 -8.10 45.88 -23.78
N PHE A 123 -8.62 45.54 -22.62
CA PHE A 123 -9.67 44.52 -22.50
C PHE A 123 -10.90 44.86 -23.36
N LEU A 124 -11.42 46.09 -23.26
CA LEU A 124 -12.61 46.53 -24.02
C LEU A 124 -12.36 46.62 -25.54
N THR A 125 -11.20 47.16 -25.94
CA THR A 125 -10.86 47.33 -27.35
C THR A 125 -10.54 46.03 -28.08
N GLN A 126 -10.03 45.03 -27.35
CA GLN A 126 -9.71 43.72 -27.89
C GLN A 126 -10.88 42.72 -27.79
N GLY A 127 -12.09 43.18 -27.49
CA GLY A 127 -13.30 42.38 -27.49
C GLY A 127 -13.47 41.52 -26.22
N GLY A 128 -13.04 42.03 -25.09
CA GLY A 128 -13.27 41.39 -23.79
C GLY A 128 -14.75 41.18 -23.51
N GLN A 129 -15.07 40.08 -22.83
CA GLN A 129 -16.44 39.63 -22.55
C GLN A 129 -16.77 39.76 -21.06
N ARG A 130 -18.05 40.09 -20.77
CA ARG A 130 -18.58 40.13 -19.39
C ARG A 130 -18.61 38.70 -18.80
N GLY A 131 -18.53 38.60 -17.47
CA GLY A 131 -18.66 37.34 -16.74
C GLY A 131 -17.34 36.83 -16.17
N VAL A 132 -17.36 35.61 -15.68
CA VAL A 132 -16.19 34.98 -15.08
C VAL A 132 -15.12 34.80 -16.15
N GLN A 133 -13.92 35.28 -15.84
CA GLN A 133 -12.77 35.10 -16.71
C GLN A 133 -12.12 33.76 -16.52
N ARG A 134 -11.62 33.13 -17.61
CA ARG A 134 -11.02 31.80 -17.58
C ARG A 134 -9.77 31.72 -16.72
N PRO A 135 -8.77 32.60 -16.89
CA PRO A 135 -7.58 32.59 -16.05
C PRO A 135 -7.89 33.11 -14.64
N VAL A 136 -7.16 32.64 -13.69
CA VAL A 136 -7.16 33.11 -12.31
C VAL A 136 -5.89 33.91 -12.03
N LEU A 137 -5.95 34.83 -11.07
CA LEU A 137 -4.77 35.52 -10.58
C LEU A 137 -3.99 34.63 -9.64
N PRO A 138 -2.67 34.46 -9.84
CA PRO A 138 -1.84 33.63 -9.04
C PRO A 138 -1.65 34.16 -7.60
N PRO A 139 -1.25 33.28 -6.65
CA PRO A 139 -0.92 33.69 -5.28
C PRO A 139 0.12 34.82 -5.23
N GLY A 140 -0.04 35.73 -4.28
CA GLY A 140 0.86 36.86 -4.10
C GLY A 140 0.72 37.96 -5.15
N THR A 141 -0.22 37.83 -6.10
CA THR A 141 -0.49 38.91 -7.08
C THR A 141 -0.96 40.16 -6.35
N THR A 142 -0.30 41.28 -6.66
CA THR A 142 -0.71 42.62 -6.25
C THR A 142 -0.87 43.47 -7.52
N ALA A 143 -2.09 43.84 -7.83
CA ALA A 143 -2.38 44.50 -9.11
C ALA A 143 -3.42 45.63 -8.99
N PRO A 144 -3.20 46.75 -9.69
CA PRO A 144 -4.15 47.87 -9.76
C PRO A 144 -5.26 47.56 -10.79
N ILE A 145 -6.21 46.71 -10.44
CA ILE A 145 -7.30 46.30 -11.32
C ILE A 145 -8.43 47.34 -11.25
N HIS A 146 -9.08 47.63 -12.38
CA HIS A 146 -10.14 48.63 -12.47
C HIS A 146 -11.40 48.20 -11.70
N PRO A 147 -11.77 48.90 -10.59
CA PRO A 147 -12.76 48.42 -9.63
C PRO A 147 -14.20 48.38 -10.13
N ILE A 148 -14.52 49.05 -11.26
CA ILE A 148 -15.84 48.99 -11.92
C ILE A 148 -15.82 48.01 -13.09
N GLY A 149 -14.66 47.86 -13.75
CA GLY A 149 -14.52 46.94 -14.88
C GLY A 149 -14.51 45.48 -14.45
N PHE A 150 -13.89 45.27 -13.33
CA PHE A 150 -13.69 43.92 -12.81
C PHE A 150 -14.01 43.86 -11.32
N VAL A 151 -14.59 42.76 -10.92
CA VAL A 151 -14.66 42.32 -9.53
C VAL A 151 -13.72 41.14 -9.37
N VAL A 152 -12.87 41.19 -8.37
CA VAL A 152 -11.96 40.07 -8.05
C VAL A 152 -12.32 39.46 -6.72
N LEU A 153 -12.62 38.20 -6.74
CA LEU A 153 -12.89 37.39 -5.54
C LEU A 153 -11.61 36.71 -5.08
N THR A 154 -11.31 36.87 -3.81
CA THR A 154 -10.27 36.14 -3.13
C THR A 154 -10.85 35.46 -1.87
N SER A 155 -10.14 34.59 -1.23
CA SER A 155 -10.59 34.00 0.03
C SER A 155 -10.73 35.03 1.16
N ALA A 156 -9.97 36.13 1.10
CA ALA A 156 -9.94 37.17 2.14
C ALA A 156 -10.92 38.30 1.90
N ALA A 157 -11.14 38.71 0.65
CA ALA A 157 -11.94 39.90 0.32
C ALA A 157 -12.46 39.84 -1.11
N THR A 158 -13.51 40.62 -1.37
CA THR A 158 -13.98 40.97 -2.71
C THR A 158 -13.46 42.36 -3.05
N PHE A 159 -12.71 42.47 -4.11
CA PHE A 159 -12.19 43.74 -4.63
C PHE A 159 -13.05 44.25 -5.80
N GLY A 160 -13.26 45.55 -5.85
CA GLY A 160 -14.14 46.17 -6.85
C GLY A 160 -15.52 46.48 -6.29
N GLU A 161 -16.37 47.10 -7.13
CA GLU A 161 -17.74 47.51 -6.79
C GLU A 161 -18.72 46.74 -7.68
N VAL A 162 -19.58 45.93 -7.07
CA VAL A 162 -20.60 45.18 -7.82
C VAL A 162 -21.68 46.09 -8.30
N ILE A 163 -21.90 46.14 -9.61
CA ILE A 163 -22.87 47.03 -10.27
C ILE A 163 -24.02 46.22 -10.88
N SER A 164 -23.74 44.99 -11.28
CA SER A 164 -24.68 44.15 -12.05
C SER A 164 -25.19 42.99 -11.21
N ASP A 165 -26.50 42.77 -11.25
CA ASP A 165 -27.15 41.60 -10.62
C ASP A 165 -26.59 40.28 -11.14
N SER A 166 -26.14 40.22 -12.40
CA SER A 166 -25.49 39.04 -12.97
C SER A 166 -24.12 38.76 -12.34
N THR A 167 -23.39 39.82 -11.96
CA THR A 167 -22.12 39.69 -11.23
C THR A 167 -22.37 39.20 -9.80
N ASP A 168 -23.37 39.76 -9.14
CA ASP A 168 -23.76 39.33 -7.80
C ASP A 168 -24.17 37.83 -7.77
N ALA A 169 -24.98 37.44 -8.76
CA ALA A 169 -25.34 36.02 -8.94
C ALA A 169 -24.13 35.09 -9.21
N ALA A 170 -23.14 35.57 -9.96
CA ALA A 170 -21.93 34.83 -10.21
C ALA A 170 -21.05 34.69 -8.93
N ILE A 171 -20.98 35.79 -8.15
CA ILE A 171 -20.29 35.78 -6.84
C ILE A 171 -20.96 34.79 -5.89
N ALA A 172 -22.29 34.76 -5.82
CA ALA A 172 -23.04 33.86 -4.95
C ALA A 172 -22.86 32.37 -5.29
N GLN A 173 -22.42 32.04 -6.51
CA GLN A 173 -22.14 30.67 -6.93
C GLN A 173 -20.78 30.18 -6.50
N VAL A 174 -19.88 31.04 -6.06
CA VAL A 174 -18.51 30.67 -5.69
C VAL A 174 -18.34 30.76 -4.17
N ASP A 175 -18.04 29.64 -3.54
CA ASP A 175 -17.63 29.65 -2.14
C ASP A 175 -16.19 30.21 -2.06
N PRO A 176 -15.93 31.29 -1.31
CA PRO A 176 -14.58 31.83 -1.14
C PRO A 176 -13.57 30.81 -0.61
N ARG A 177 -14.03 29.76 0.09
CA ARG A 177 -13.19 28.70 0.64
C ARG A 177 -12.56 27.83 -0.44
N VAL A 178 -13.16 27.74 -1.62
CA VAL A 178 -12.60 26.95 -2.74
C VAL A 178 -11.60 27.72 -3.59
N LEU A 179 -11.37 29.02 -3.29
CA LEU A 179 -10.40 29.88 -3.99
C LEU A 179 -8.97 29.62 -3.47
N THR A 180 -8.57 28.39 -3.46
CA THR A 180 -7.23 27.93 -3.04
C THR A 180 -6.49 27.29 -4.19
N VAL A 181 -5.18 27.27 -4.09
CA VAL A 181 -4.34 26.46 -4.99
C VAL A 181 -4.68 25.00 -4.76
N VAL A 182 -4.88 24.25 -5.82
CA VAL A 182 -5.12 22.82 -5.73
C VAL A 182 -3.78 22.11 -5.57
N HIS A 183 -3.51 21.59 -4.39
CA HIS A 183 -2.31 20.81 -4.11
C HIS A 183 -2.63 19.32 -4.21
N ILE A 184 -1.87 18.64 -5.03
CA ILE A 184 -1.90 17.19 -5.12
C ILE A 184 -0.58 16.69 -4.55
N THR A 185 -0.63 16.21 -3.33
CA THR A 185 0.52 15.70 -2.57
C THR A 185 0.16 14.35 -1.95
N PRO A 186 1.11 13.47 -1.70
CA PRO A 186 0.83 12.21 -1.01
C PRO A 186 0.15 12.45 0.33
N GLU A 187 -0.86 11.66 0.64
CA GLU A 187 -1.54 11.65 1.94
C GLU A 187 -1.00 10.52 2.82
N GLY A 188 -0.01 10.82 3.66
CA GLY A 188 0.70 9.79 4.43
C GLY A 188 1.42 8.81 3.50
N ASP A 189 1.08 7.52 3.59
CA ASP A 189 1.66 6.47 2.74
C ASP A 189 0.92 6.27 1.40
N ARG A 190 -0.11 7.08 1.13
CA ARG A 190 -0.96 6.92 -0.05
C ARG A 190 -0.61 7.93 -1.11
N ASP A 191 -0.34 7.44 -2.29
CA ASP A 191 -0.21 8.26 -3.48
C ASP A 191 -1.61 8.60 -4.01
N VAL A 192 -1.82 9.87 -4.38
CA VAL A 192 -3.11 10.34 -4.87
C VAL A 192 -2.99 10.97 -6.25
N VAL A 193 -4.09 10.96 -6.99
CA VAL A 193 -4.26 11.64 -8.27
C VAL A 193 -5.47 12.58 -8.18
N GLY A 194 -5.42 13.67 -8.90
CA GLY A 194 -6.53 14.60 -9.03
C GLY A 194 -7.45 14.24 -10.19
N VAL A 195 -8.63 13.71 -9.90
CA VAL A 195 -9.65 13.43 -10.91
C VAL A 195 -10.37 14.72 -11.28
N VAL A 196 -10.28 15.09 -12.55
CA VAL A 196 -10.78 16.37 -13.06
C VAL A 196 -12.18 16.21 -13.65
N THR A 197 -13.06 17.13 -13.27
CA THR A 197 -14.36 17.32 -13.91
C THR A 197 -14.45 18.77 -14.37
N THR A 198 -14.63 18.97 -15.67
CA THR A 198 -14.81 20.32 -16.27
C THR A 198 -16.29 20.67 -16.28
N LEU A 199 -16.58 21.96 -16.04
CA LEU A 199 -17.94 22.50 -15.89
C LEU A 199 -18.39 23.33 -17.07
N GLU A 200 -17.51 23.60 -18.05
CA GLU A 200 -17.77 24.30 -19.31
C GLU A 200 -17.11 23.58 -20.47
N GLY A 201 -17.74 23.65 -21.62
CA GLY A 201 -17.31 23.09 -22.87
C GLY A 201 -18.51 22.60 -23.68
N PRO A 202 -18.30 22.23 -24.94
CA PRO A 202 -19.33 21.56 -25.72
C PRO A 202 -19.75 20.27 -25.00
N PRO A 203 -21.02 19.89 -25.11
CA PRO A 203 -21.47 18.62 -24.55
C PRO A 203 -20.65 17.50 -25.17
N SER A 204 -20.18 16.58 -24.33
CA SER A 204 -19.64 15.31 -24.80
C SER A 204 -20.75 14.61 -25.57
N GLY A 205 -20.53 14.26 -26.83
CA GLY A 205 -21.45 13.40 -27.59
C GLY A 205 -21.55 12.04 -26.92
N ASP A 206 -21.42 10.98 -27.64
CA ASP A 206 -21.33 9.67 -27.06
C ASP A 206 -20.05 9.56 -26.17
N ILE A 207 -20.24 9.33 -24.86
CA ILE A 207 -19.11 9.17 -23.90
C ILE A 207 -18.17 8.05 -24.33
N ALA A 208 -18.74 7.05 -25.02
CA ALA A 208 -17.97 5.91 -25.55
C ALA A 208 -16.97 6.31 -26.63
N SER A 209 -17.30 7.34 -27.44
CA SER A 209 -16.47 7.79 -28.56
C SER A 209 -15.50 8.92 -28.17
N ARG A 210 -15.67 9.58 -27.02
CA ARG A 210 -14.86 10.72 -26.59
C ARG A 210 -14.11 10.47 -25.31
N ILE A 211 -12.98 9.82 -25.43
CA ILE A 211 -12.07 9.67 -24.31
C ILE A 211 -11.27 10.94 -24.12
N GLY A 212 -11.46 11.59 -22.97
CA GLY A 212 -10.70 12.79 -22.64
C GLY A 212 -11.06 14.06 -23.41
N GLY A 213 -12.18 14.06 -24.12
CA GLY A 213 -12.71 15.23 -24.80
C GLY A 213 -11.88 15.78 -25.99
N PHE A 214 -10.75 15.15 -26.34
CA PHE A 214 -9.78 15.69 -27.29
C PHE A 214 -9.76 15.00 -28.65
N ALA A 215 -10.25 13.80 -28.75
CA ALA A 215 -10.29 13.10 -30.01
C ALA A 215 -11.72 12.64 -30.30
N ASP A 216 -12.26 13.06 -31.41
CA ASP A 216 -13.36 12.36 -32.03
C ASP A 216 -12.77 11.09 -32.64
N VAL A 217 -12.83 9.98 -31.87
CA VAL A 217 -12.27 8.71 -32.30
C VAL A 217 -12.91 8.26 -33.61
N THR A 218 -14.19 8.55 -33.78
CA THR A 218 -14.92 8.25 -35.03
C THR A 218 -14.41 9.07 -36.21
N ALA A 219 -14.02 10.32 -36.00
CA ALA A 219 -13.42 11.15 -37.04
C ALA A 219 -11.98 10.70 -37.34
N MET A 220 -11.25 10.19 -36.35
CA MET A 220 -9.93 9.60 -36.56
C MET A 220 -10.01 8.27 -37.31
N GLU A 221 -11.01 7.43 -37.06
CA GLU A 221 -11.23 6.18 -37.80
C GLU A 221 -11.66 6.41 -39.25
N GLN A 222 -12.37 7.50 -39.52
CA GLN A 222 -12.84 7.86 -40.88
C GLN A 222 -11.81 8.68 -41.67
N SER A 223 -10.73 9.14 -41.04
CA SER A 223 -9.68 9.85 -41.73
C SER A 223 -8.89 8.89 -42.67
N PRO A 224 -8.64 9.29 -43.92
CA PRO A 224 -7.81 8.47 -44.83
C PRO A 224 -6.40 8.21 -44.32
N ASP A 225 -5.92 9.05 -43.42
CA ASP A 225 -4.65 8.91 -42.69
C ASP A 225 -4.81 8.21 -41.31
N ALA A 226 -6.00 7.74 -41.01
CA ALA A 226 -6.25 6.96 -39.80
C ALA A 226 -5.39 5.69 -39.92
N GLY A 227 -4.21 5.78 -39.44
CA GLY A 227 -3.32 4.63 -39.34
C GLY A 227 -3.99 3.51 -38.59
N THR A 228 -3.32 2.39 -38.57
CA THR A 228 -3.71 1.15 -37.92
C THR A 228 -4.46 1.42 -36.57
N PRO A 229 -5.40 0.57 -36.18
CA PRO A 229 -6.10 0.65 -34.88
C PRO A 229 -5.18 0.94 -33.69
N ALA A 230 -3.93 0.51 -33.77
CA ALA A 230 -2.90 0.79 -32.77
C ALA A 230 -2.59 2.29 -32.59
N ARG A 231 -2.62 3.10 -33.67
CA ARG A 231 -2.41 4.57 -33.56
C ARG A 231 -3.57 5.27 -32.90
N VAL A 232 -4.79 4.83 -33.18
CA VAL A 232 -6.00 5.35 -32.53
C VAL A 232 -5.96 5.05 -31.04
N ILE A 233 -5.65 3.80 -30.67
CA ILE A 233 -5.51 3.40 -29.27
C ILE A 233 -4.40 4.21 -28.59
N GLN A 234 -3.26 4.42 -29.22
CA GLN A 234 -2.17 5.22 -28.67
C GLN A 234 -2.59 6.69 -28.47
N ALA A 235 -3.35 7.26 -29.41
CA ALA A 235 -3.88 8.63 -29.28
C ALA A 235 -4.89 8.74 -28.12
N VAL A 236 -5.72 7.71 -27.92
CA VAL A 236 -6.68 7.62 -26.83
C VAL A 236 -5.97 7.55 -25.46
N LEU A 237 -4.93 6.73 -25.33
CA LEU A 237 -4.20 6.50 -24.09
C LEU A 237 -3.11 7.54 -23.81
N ARG A 238 -2.81 8.41 -24.76
CA ARG A 238 -1.80 9.46 -24.60
C ARG A 238 -2.26 10.53 -23.63
N ALA A 239 -1.39 10.95 -22.73
CA ALA A 239 -1.62 12.07 -21.85
C ALA A 239 -1.78 13.38 -22.64
N LYS A 240 -2.83 14.18 -22.30
CA LYS A 240 -3.21 15.39 -23.01
C LYS A 240 -3.10 16.66 -22.17
N ASN A 241 -2.76 16.50 -20.89
CA ASN A 241 -2.69 17.60 -19.93
C ASN A 241 -1.70 18.70 -20.33
N ASP A 242 -0.65 18.36 -21.09
CA ASP A 242 0.35 19.31 -21.60
C ASP A 242 -0.23 20.32 -22.60
N LEU A 243 -1.30 19.96 -23.33
CA LEU A 243 -1.93 20.82 -24.34
C LEU A 243 -2.55 22.10 -23.76
N HIS A 244 -2.91 22.04 -22.48
CA HIS A 244 -3.63 23.12 -21.79
C HIS A 244 -3.04 23.40 -20.40
N ASP A 245 -1.77 23.07 -20.20
CA ASP A 245 -1.06 23.27 -18.94
C ASP A 245 -1.87 22.76 -17.72
N ASN A 246 -2.26 21.50 -17.77
CA ASN A 246 -3.02 20.87 -16.67
C ASN A 246 -4.31 21.64 -16.30
N TYR A 247 -5.08 22.09 -17.28
CA TYR A 247 -6.31 22.91 -17.14
C TYR A 247 -6.09 24.32 -16.59
N GLN A 248 -4.87 24.75 -16.32
CA GLN A 248 -4.56 26.12 -15.90
C GLN A 248 -4.82 27.11 -17.06
N ASN A 249 -4.52 26.70 -18.30
CA ASN A 249 -4.93 27.40 -19.49
C ASN A 249 -6.25 26.86 -20.04
N TYR A 250 -7.35 27.24 -19.43
CA TYR A 250 -8.68 26.74 -19.80
C TYR A 250 -9.11 27.17 -21.22
N GLN A 251 -8.55 28.28 -21.75
CA GLN A 251 -8.78 28.69 -23.14
C GLN A 251 -8.19 27.64 -24.09
N ALA A 252 -6.94 27.24 -23.87
CA ALA A 252 -6.30 26.20 -24.69
C ALA A 252 -7.03 24.85 -24.58
N PHE A 253 -7.60 24.54 -23.40
CA PHE A 253 -8.45 23.35 -23.22
C PHE A 253 -9.63 23.37 -24.20
N LEU A 254 -10.39 24.46 -24.24
CA LEU A 254 -11.55 24.59 -25.14
C LEU A 254 -11.14 24.64 -26.62
N ASP A 255 -10.07 25.37 -26.94
CA ASP A 255 -9.53 25.49 -28.29
C ASP A 255 -9.02 24.13 -28.84
N SER A 256 -8.55 23.25 -27.95
CA SER A 256 -8.15 21.87 -28.28
C SER A 256 -9.34 20.91 -28.41
N GLY A 257 -10.59 21.40 -28.29
CA GLY A 257 -11.80 20.56 -28.35
C GLY A 257 -12.19 19.90 -27.01
N GLY A 258 -11.71 20.45 -25.90
CA GLY A 258 -12.08 20.01 -24.57
C GLY A 258 -13.58 20.11 -24.31
N CYS A 259 -14.19 19.04 -23.75
CA CYS A 259 -15.61 18.90 -23.48
C CYS A 259 -15.93 19.03 -22.00
N ILE A 260 -17.18 19.39 -21.70
CA ILE A 260 -17.72 19.36 -20.34
C ILE A 260 -17.79 17.93 -19.82
N GLY A 261 -17.49 17.72 -18.53
CA GLY A 261 -17.66 16.44 -17.85
C GLY A 261 -16.36 15.87 -17.27
N LEU A 262 -16.40 14.59 -16.95
CA LEU A 262 -15.26 13.88 -16.41
C LEU A 262 -14.15 13.79 -17.47
N GLN A 263 -12.95 14.16 -17.06
CA GLN A 263 -11.78 14.12 -17.94
C GLN A 263 -11.03 12.79 -17.76
N HIS A 264 -10.41 12.33 -18.86
CA HIS A 264 -9.69 11.05 -18.86
C HIS A 264 -8.40 11.12 -18.03
N ASP A 265 -7.56 12.11 -18.31
CA ASP A 265 -6.23 12.20 -17.70
C ASP A 265 -6.31 12.88 -16.33
N PRO A 266 -5.90 12.24 -15.25
CA PRO A 266 -5.86 12.86 -13.94
C PRO A 266 -4.68 13.82 -13.82
N LEU A 267 -4.77 14.75 -12.87
CA LEU A 267 -3.64 15.57 -12.45
C LEU A 267 -2.72 14.76 -11.52
N LEU A 268 -1.42 14.93 -11.73
CA LEU A 268 -0.38 14.30 -10.93
C LEU A 268 0.06 15.22 -9.78
N TYR A 269 1.11 14.80 -9.06
CA TYR A 269 1.71 15.62 -8.01
C TYR A 269 2.07 17.01 -8.50
N GLY A 270 1.66 18.01 -7.76
CA GLY A 270 1.91 19.39 -8.11
C GLY A 270 0.95 20.36 -7.43
N SER A 271 1.12 21.63 -7.76
CA SER A 271 0.26 22.73 -7.32
C SER A 271 -0.33 23.40 -8.55
N TYR A 272 -1.65 23.47 -8.61
CA TYR A 272 -2.36 23.90 -9.80
C TYR A 272 -3.26 25.09 -9.53
N LEU A 273 -3.16 26.11 -10.38
CA LEU A 273 -3.97 27.32 -10.34
C LEU A 273 -5.24 27.12 -11.18
N LEU A 274 -6.21 26.42 -10.62
CA LEU A 274 -7.43 26.05 -11.32
C LEU A 274 -8.57 26.99 -10.98
N ASN A 275 -9.34 27.37 -12.01
CA ASN A 275 -10.56 28.16 -11.81
C ASN A 275 -11.70 27.26 -11.31
N PRO A 276 -12.16 27.38 -10.04
CA PRO A 276 -13.16 26.47 -9.46
C PRO A 276 -14.54 26.62 -10.08
N PHE A 277 -14.79 27.72 -10.82
CA PHE A 277 -15.99 27.89 -11.60
C PHE A 277 -16.02 27.00 -12.85
N LEU A 278 -14.84 26.58 -13.33
CA LEU A 278 -14.67 25.84 -14.56
C LEU A 278 -14.20 24.39 -14.34
N VAL A 279 -13.44 24.19 -13.28
CA VAL A 279 -12.78 22.91 -13.02
C VAL A 279 -13.00 22.49 -11.57
N ARG A 280 -13.41 21.25 -11.39
CA ARG A 280 -13.48 20.60 -10.08
C ARG A 280 -12.47 19.44 -10.05
N VAL A 281 -11.71 19.35 -8.99
CA VAL A 281 -10.75 18.28 -8.76
C VAL A 281 -11.17 17.48 -7.53
N GLU A 282 -11.19 16.16 -7.66
CA GLU A 282 -11.39 15.21 -6.57
C GLU A 282 -10.11 14.43 -6.38
N LEU A 283 -9.56 14.41 -5.17
CA LEU A 283 -8.43 13.55 -4.85
C LEU A 283 -8.90 12.10 -4.74
N ARG A 284 -8.19 11.21 -5.40
CA ARG A 284 -8.44 9.77 -5.40
C ARG A 284 -7.12 9.02 -5.27
N GLU A 285 -7.16 7.85 -4.64
CA GLU A 285 -5.99 7.00 -4.51
C GLU A 285 -5.47 6.57 -5.90
N MET A 286 -4.15 6.60 -6.05
CA MET A 286 -3.46 6.09 -7.24
C MET A 286 -3.45 4.57 -7.21
N LEU A 287 -3.57 3.94 -8.37
CA LEU A 287 -3.44 2.50 -8.47
C LEU A 287 -1.98 2.07 -8.22
N VAL A 288 -1.78 1.36 -7.13
CA VAL A 288 -0.49 0.75 -6.77
C VAL A 288 -0.62 -0.76 -6.86
N VAL A 289 0.15 -1.37 -7.76
CA VAL A 289 0.25 -2.83 -7.91
C VAL A 289 1.53 -3.28 -7.23
N ARG A 290 1.40 -4.07 -6.18
CA ARG A 290 2.52 -4.56 -5.39
C ARG A 290 3.24 -5.73 -6.08
N GLN A 291 4.41 -6.08 -5.58
CA GLN A 291 5.11 -7.27 -6.05
C GLN A 291 4.31 -8.53 -5.71
N GLY A 292 4.18 -9.44 -6.68
CA GLY A 292 3.37 -10.65 -6.54
C GLY A 292 1.87 -10.44 -6.81
N GLU A 293 1.51 -9.27 -7.35
CA GLU A 293 0.15 -8.93 -7.76
C GLU A 293 0.12 -8.42 -9.20
N VAL A 294 -1.02 -8.51 -9.82
CA VAL A 294 -1.33 -7.83 -11.09
C VAL A 294 -2.69 -7.16 -10.98
N ALA A 295 -2.85 -6.04 -11.68
CA ALA A 295 -4.15 -5.38 -11.76
C ALA A 295 -4.82 -5.68 -13.11
N VAL A 296 -6.00 -6.23 -13.04
CA VAL A 296 -6.88 -6.41 -14.20
C VAL A 296 -7.77 -5.18 -14.33
N ILE A 297 -7.64 -4.48 -15.45
CA ILE A 297 -8.36 -3.23 -15.67
C ILE A 297 -9.69 -3.51 -16.36
N LYS A 298 -10.76 -3.01 -15.77
CA LYS A 298 -12.10 -2.92 -16.35
C LYS A 298 -12.32 -1.49 -16.83
N SER A 299 -12.36 -1.29 -18.13
CA SER A 299 -12.56 0.04 -18.73
C SER A 299 -14.02 0.26 -19.05
N TYR A 300 -14.57 1.38 -18.56
CA TYR A 300 -15.93 1.81 -18.87
C TYR A 300 -15.99 2.80 -20.04
N VAL A 301 -14.84 3.31 -20.46
CA VAL A 301 -14.70 4.31 -21.53
C VAL A 301 -13.62 3.83 -22.50
N GLY A 302 -13.84 4.06 -23.80
CA GLY A 302 -12.88 3.69 -24.83
C GLY A 302 -13.55 3.39 -26.17
N LEU A 303 -12.80 2.80 -27.06
CA LEU A 303 -13.32 2.27 -28.31
C LEU A 303 -14.42 1.23 -28.04
N PRO A 304 -15.36 1.04 -28.96
CA PRO A 304 -16.37 -0.01 -28.84
C PRO A 304 -15.75 -1.36 -28.49
N THR A 305 -16.49 -2.15 -27.75
CA THR A 305 -16.08 -3.48 -27.32
C THR A 305 -15.82 -4.38 -28.51
N GLU A 306 -14.58 -4.82 -28.66
CA GLU A 306 -14.18 -5.85 -29.61
C GLU A 306 -13.63 -7.04 -28.82
N ASP A 307 -14.48 -8.05 -28.64
CA ASP A 307 -14.14 -9.21 -27.83
C ASP A 307 -13.08 -10.08 -28.53
N THR A 308 -11.92 -10.21 -27.92
CA THR A 308 -10.79 -10.99 -28.42
C THR A 308 -10.67 -12.35 -27.72
N SER A 309 -11.56 -12.68 -26.79
CA SER A 309 -11.45 -13.91 -26.00
C SER A 309 -11.59 -15.19 -26.81
N GLY A 310 -12.36 -15.14 -27.91
CA GLY A 310 -12.62 -16.29 -28.77
C GLY A 310 -13.30 -17.48 -28.07
N ALA A 311 -13.67 -17.35 -26.81
CA ALA A 311 -14.21 -18.42 -25.99
C ALA A 311 -15.71 -18.62 -26.22
N GLU A 312 -16.18 -19.87 -26.16
CA GLU A 312 -17.59 -20.20 -26.20
C GLU A 312 -18.36 -19.63 -25.02
N PHE A 313 -17.68 -19.48 -23.88
CA PHE A 313 -18.26 -19.02 -22.61
C PHE A 313 -17.82 -17.61 -22.30
N LYS A 314 -18.74 -16.65 -22.35
CA LYS A 314 -18.45 -15.23 -22.17
C LYS A 314 -19.21 -14.70 -20.96
N PHE A 315 -18.48 -14.29 -19.94
CA PHE A 315 -19.02 -13.53 -18.82
C PHE A 315 -18.73 -12.03 -18.99
N GLY A 316 -17.52 -11.68 -19.33
CA GLY A 316 -17.06 -10.34 -19.65
C GLY A 316 -16.21 -10.34 -20.92
N SER A 317 -16.30 -9.27 -21.70
CA SER A 317 -15.52 -9.15 -22.92
C SER A 317 -14.09 -8.81 -22.60
N ILE A 318 -13.16 -9.65 -23.07
CA ILE A 318 -11.72 -9.39 -23.01
C ILE A 318 -11.34 -8.61 -24.26
N VAL A 319 -10.78 -7.43 -24.05
CA VAL A 319 -10.48 -6.46 -25.09
C VAL A 319 -9.03 -6.01 -25.03
N LYS A 320 -8.54 -5.42 -26.11
CA LYS A 320 -7.23 -4.75 -26.10
C LYS A 320 -7.30 -3.47 -25.26
N PRO A 321 -6.16 -3.03 -24.65
CA PRO A 321 -6.10 -1.73 -24.00
C PRO A 321 -6.62 -0.61 -24.89
N GLY A 322 -7.44 0.30 -24.33
CA GLY A 322 -8.11 1.36 -25.06
C GLY A 322 -9.54 1.09 -25.51
N HIS A 323 -10.01 -0.15 -25.40
CA HIS A 323 -11.40 -0.54 -25.63
C HIS A 323 -12.20 -0.65 -24.33
N GLN A 324 -13.51 -0.56 -24.44
CA GLN A 324 -14.45 -0.82 -23.33
C GLN A 324 -14.50 -2.30 -23.04
N GLY A 325 -14.26 -2.68 -21.79
CA GLY A 325 -14.25 -4.07 -21.36
C GLY A 325 -13.06 -4.36 -20.45
N ILE A 326 -12.77 -5.65 -20.27
CA ILE A 326 -11.65 -6.12 -19.46
C ILE A 326 -10.39 -6.18 -20.34
N TRP A 327 -9.34 -5.48 -19.98
CA TRP A 327 -8.11 -5.48 -20.77
C TRP A 327 -7.43 -6.85 -20.73
N SER A 328 -7.03 -7.34 -21.91
CA SER A 328 -6.33 -8.62 -22.08
C SER A 328 -4.94 -8.63 -21.44
N GLU A 329 -4.32 -7.46 -21.31
CA GLU A 329 -3.01 -7.29 -20.71
C GLU A 329 -3.17 -6.70 -19.29
N PRO A 330 -2.85 -7.47 -18.24
CA PRO A 330 -2.91 -6.96 -16.87
C PRO A 330 -1.73 -6.03 -16.60
N LEU A 331 -1.93 -5.05 -15.73
CA LEU A 331 -0.87 -4.18 -15.27
C LEU A 331 -0.05 -4.90 -14.21
N ARG A 332 1.27 -4.92 -14.43
CA ARG A 332 2.22 -5.53 -13.50
C ARG A 332 2.62 -4.57 -12.40
N THR A 333 3.51 -5.02 -11.52
CA THR A 333 4.04 -4.22 -10.41
C THR A 333 4.45 -2.81 -10.84
N GLY A 334 3.87 -1.81 -10.17
CA GLY A 334 4.13 -0.41 -10.45
C GLY A 334 3.07 0.52 -9.88
N LYS A 335 3.28 1.81 -10.07
CA LYS A 335 2.32 2.87 -9.74
C LYS A 335 1.75 3.41 -11.04
N TYR A 336 0.42 3.44 -11.16
CA TYR A 336 -0.27 3.81 -12.38
C TYR A 336 -1.20 4.98 -12.15
N THR A 337 -1.03 6.01 -12.94
CA THR A 337 -1.81 7.25 -12.88
C THR A 337 -3.11 7.14 -13.67
N LEU A 338 -3.86 6.09 -13.42
CA LEU A 338 -5.15 5.85 -14.06
C LEU A 338 -6.26 6.60 -13.33
N ASN A 339 -7.24 7.09 -14.10
CA ASN A 339 -8.42 7.71 -13.50
C ASN A 339 -9.35 6.63 -12.90
N PRO A 340 -9.50 6.54 -11.58
CA PRO A 340 -10.28 5.48 -10.93
C PRO A 340 -11.80 5.60 -11.15
N ARG A 341 -12.27 6.69 -11.76
CA ARG A 341 -13.68 6.84 -12.16
C ARG A 341 -13.96 6.32 -13.58
N ILE A 342 -12.90 6.06 -14.34
CA ILE A 342 -12.96 5.55 -15.71
C ILE A 342 -12.55 4.09 -15.73
N TYR A 343 -11.52 3.76 -14.96
CA TYR A 343 -10.92 2.44 -14.87
C TYR A 343 -11.13 1.86 -13.48
N GLU A 344 -11.73 0.70 -13.42
CA GLU A 344 -11.77 -0.12 -12.22
C GLU A 344 -10.66 -1.14 -12.29
N ALA A 345 -9.84 -1.22 -11.27
CA ALA A 345 -8.74 -2.17 -11.19
C ALA A 345 -9.07 -3.27 -10.17
N GLU A 346 -9.08 -4.50 -10.62
CA GLU A 346 -9.17 -5.66 -9.74
C GLU A 346 -7.77 -6.21 -9.51
N ILE A 347 -7.32 -6.19 -8.25
CA ILE A 347 -6.01 -6.71 -7.86
C ILE A 347 -6.10 -8.23 -7.73
N VAL A 348 -5.26 -8.90 -8.50
CA VAL A 348 -5.18 -10.37 -8.52
C VAL A 348 -3.80 -10.77 -7.99
N PRO A 349 -3.73 -11.46 -6.83
CA PRO A 349 -2.48 -12.04 -6.35
C PRO A 349 -1.98 -13.11 -7.33
N THR A 350 -0.74 -12.99 -7.77
CA THR A 350 -0.05 -13.98 -8.62
C THR A 350 0.94 -14.84 -7.81
N SER A 351 1.05 -14.59 -6.52
CA SER A 351 1.70 -15.50 -5.58
C SER A 351 0.79 -16.68 -5.26
N ILE A 352 1.33 -17.71 -4.65
CA ILE A 352 0.52 -18.80 -4.13
C ILE A 352 -0.38 -18.25 -3.03
N LEU A 353 -1.68 -18.35 -3.24
CA LEU A 353 -2.69 -17.93 -2.30
C LEU A 353 -3.16 -19.14 -1.50
N THR A 354 -2.98 -19.05 -0.19
CA THR A 354 -3.41 -20.09 0.75
C THR A 354 -4.72 -19.68 1.40
N LEU A 355 -5.78 -20.44 1.18
CA LEU A 355 -7.12 -20.19 1.68
C LEU A 355 -7.47 -21.24 2.75
N ASN A 356 -7.96 -20.77 3.89
CA ASN A 356 -8.27 -21.61 5.04
C ASN A 356 -9.79 -21.72 5.24
N TRP A 357 -10.28 -22.97 5.29
CA TRP A 357 -11.63 -23.29 5.78
C TRP A 357 -11.50 -23.63 7.26
N SER A 358 -11.30 -22.62 8.09
CA SER A 358 -11.13 -22.74 9.54
C SER A 358 -11.73 -21.51 10.21
N HIS A 359 -11.72 -21.46 11.53
CA HIS A 359 -12.14 -20.27 12.27
C HIS A 359 -11.08 -19.15 12.26
N THR A 360 -9.90 -19.40 11.71
CA THR A 360 -8.82 -18.43 11.59
C THR A 360 -8.77 -17.85 10.18
N THR A 361 -8.76 -16.52 10.09
CA THR A 361 -8.61 -15.78 8.82
C THR A 361 -7.16 -15.51 8.50
N SER A 362 -6.81 -15.51 7.23
CA SER A 362 -5.47 -15.11 6.79
C SER A 362 -5.27 -13.61 6.97
N GLU A 363 -4.24 -13.20 7.70
CA GLU A 363 -3.88 -11.79 7.87
C GLU A 363 -3.37 -11.15 6.58
N ALA A 364 -2.87 -11.95 5.64
CA ALA A 364 -2.22 -11.47 4.43
C ALA A 364 -3.20 -10.92 3.38
N HIS A 365 -4.43 -11.46 3.29
CA HIS A 365 -5.34 -11.12 2.18
C HIS A 365 -6.82 -11.07 2.53
N SER A 366 -7.27 -11.56 3.66
CA SER A 366 -8.68 -11.57 4.14
C SER A 366 -9.70 -12.20 3.16
N LEU A 367 -9.28 -12.87 2.08
CA LEU A 367 -10.18 -13.48 1.10
C LEU A 367 -10.93 -14.69 1.65
N ASP A 368 -10.39 -15.32 2.68
CA ASP A 368 -10.96 -16.46 3.41
C ASP A 368 -11.84 -16.07 4.61
N ALA A 369 -12.06 -14.77 4.83
CA ALA A 369 -12.87 -14.28 5.97
C ALA A 369 -14.30 -14.81 6.02
N ARG A 370 -14.86 -15.28 4.89
CA ARG A 370 -16.18 -15.89 4.80
C ARG A 370 -16.15 -17.41 4.72
N LEU A 371 -14.96 -18.00 4.68
CA LEU A 371 -14.81 -19.43 4.68
C LEU A 371 -14.94 -19.93 6.13
N ALA A 372 -15.64 -21.03 6.30
CA ALA A 372 -15.85 -21.68 7.58
C ALA A 372 -15.50 -23.16 7.45
N PRO A 373 -15.18 -23.85 8.55
CA PRO A 373 -15.01 -25.31 8.55
C PRO A 373 -16.16 -26.00 7.82
N ILE A 374 -15.86 -27.09 7.15
CA ILE A 374 -16.87 -27.83 6.40
C ILE A 374 -17.56 -28.82 7.31
N ASP A 375 -18.80 -28.51 7.67
CA ASP A 375 -19.66 -29.44 8.38
C ASP A 375 -20.20 -30.49 7.41
N ALA A 376 -20.01 -31.75 7.75
CA ALA A 376 -20.47 -32.87 6.96
C ALA A 376 -21.00 -34.02 7.84
N LYS A 377 -21.77 -34.91 7.23
CA LYS A 377 -22.27 -36.12 7.88
C LYS A 377 -21.59 -37.34 7.31
N SER A 378 -21.18 -38.25 8.17
CA SER A 378 -20.68 -39.56 7.74
C SER A 378 -21.84 -40.44 7.26
N LYS A 379 -21.49 -41.60 6.69
CA LYS A 379 -22.45 -42.64 6.30
C LYS A 379 -23.32 -43.13 7.49
N GLU A 380 -22.77 -43.12 8.69
CA GLU A 380 -23.43 -43.46 9.94
C GLU A 380 -24.26 -42.30 10.53
N ALA A 381 -24.34 -41.16 9.85
CA ALA A 381 -25.03 -39.94 10.25
C ALA A 381 -24.35 -39.16 11.40
N PHE A 382 -23.10 -39.40 11.74
CA PHE A 382 -22.38 -38.54 12.65
C PHE A 382 -21.98 -37.22 11.98
N ASN A 383 -22.23 -36.11 12.68
CA ASN A 383 -21.77 -34.79 12.23
C ASN A 383 -20.31 -34.61 12.65
N PHE A 384 -19.48 -34.12 11.74
CA PHE A 384 -18.12 -33.71 12.06
C PHE A 384 -17.73 -32.51 11.19
N SER A 385 -16.80 -31.76 11.69
CA SER A 385 -16.28 -30.56 11.05
C SER A 385 -14.86 -30.80 10.58
N ILE A 386 -14.54 -30.30 9.38
CA ILE A 386 -13.23 -30.47 8.77
C ILE A 386 -12.64 -29.09 8.47
N ASP A 387 -11.44 -28.89 8.96
CA ASP A 387 -10.60 -27.76 8.61
C ASP A 387 -9.75 -28.10 7.39
N LEU A 388 -9.85 -27.26 6.38
CA LEU A 388 -9.16 -27.45 5.11
C LEU A 388 -8.30 -26.24 4.77
N GLN A 389 -7.25 -26.52 4.04
CA GLN A 389 -6.40 -25.52 3.42
C GLN A 389 -6.26 -25.83 1.94
N VAL A 390 -6.56 -24.85 1.10
CA VAL A 390 -6.42 -24.98 -0.36
C VAL A 390 -5.45 -23.93 -0.85
N GLN A 391 -4.46 -24.35 -1.60
CA GLN A 391 -3.50 -23.48 -2.24
C GLN A 391 -3.82 -23.33 -3.72
N ILE A 392 -4.03 -22.09 -4.15
CA ILE A 392 -4.29 -21.76 -5.54
C ILE A 392 -3.25 -20.77 -6.07
N HIS A 393 -3.11 -20.76 -7.37
CA HIS A 393 -2.24 -19.84 -8.09
C HIS A 393 -2.96 -19.33 -9.33
N VAL A 394 -2.96 -18.01 -9.53
CA VAL A 394 -3.47 -17.38 -10.74
C VAL A 394 -2.28 -16.83 -11.53
N PRO A 395 -1.95 -17.43 -12.69
CA PRO A 395 -0.90 -16.89 -13.54
C PRO A 395 -1.23 -15.47 -14.01
N ASP A 396 -0.22 -14.59 -14.09
CA ASP A 396 -0.39 -13.19 -14.49
C ASP A 396 -1.12 -13.04 -15.83
N THR A 397 -0.74 -13.82 -16.83
CA THR A 397 -1.32 -13.78 -18.16
C THR A 397 -2.77 -14.29 -18.25
N ARG A 398 -3.20 -15.08 -17.25
CA ARG A 398 -4.56 -15.64 -17.20
C ARG A 398 -5.50 -14.83 -16.32
N ALA A 399 -4.97 -13.92 -15.50
CA ALA A 399 -5.74 -13.09 -14.58
C ALA A 399 -6.91 -12.35 -15.27
N PRO A 400 -6.76 -11.72 -16.45
CA PRO A 400 -7.89 -11.09 -17.14
C PRO A 400 -9.02 -12.07 -17.48
N LYS A 401 -8.68 -13.30 -17.86
CA LYS A 401 -9.67 -14.33 -18.20
C LYS A 401 -10.40 -14.82 -16.94
N VAL A 402 -9.67 -15.02 -15.85
CA VAL A 402 -10.26 -15.35 -14.54
C VAL A 402 -11.29 -14.28 -14.15
N ILE A 403 -10.88 -13.02 -14.13
CA ILE A 403 -11.75 -11.92 -13.73
C ILE A 403 -12.93 -11.74 -14.71
N SER A 404 -12.76 -12.01 -15.99
CA SER A 404 -13.88 -11.97 -16.95
C SER A 404 -14.96 -12.97 -16.61
N MET A 405 -14.61 -14.12 -16.02
CA MET A 405 -15.53 -15.18 -15.66
C MET A 405 -16.17 -14.98 -14.28
N VAL A 406 -15.41 -14.50 -13.32
CA VAL A 406 -15.86 -14.45 -11.92
C VAL A 406 -16.13 -13.03 -11.39
N GLY A 407 -15.65 -12.01 -12.09
CA GLY A 407 -15.82 -10.61 -11.73
C GLY A 407 -14.78 -10.09 -10.75
N THR A 408 -14.59 -10.77 -9.60
CA THR A 408 -13.64 -10.38 -8.54
C THR A 408 -12.96 -11.62 -7.95
N MET A 409 -11.79 -11.43 -7.31
CA MET A 409 -11.11 -12.49 -6.57
C MET A 409 -11.96 -13.00 -5.38
N ALA A 410 -12.71 -12.12 -4.75
CA ALA A 410 -13.61 -12.49 -3.67
C ALA A 410 -14.73 -13.44 -4.17
N ASN A 411 -15.28 -13.22 -5.37
CA ASN A 411 -16.25 -14.12 -5.96
C ASN A 411 -15.64 -15.48 -6.34
N LEU A 412 -14.39 -15.48 -6.85
CA LEU A 412 -13.68 -16.74 -7.12
C LEU A 412 -13.62 -17.61 -5.85
N VAL A 413 -13.27 -17.02 -4.72
CA VAL A 413 -13.15 -17.75 -3.46
C VAL A 413 -14.52 -18.12 -2.89
N ASN A 414 -15.45 -17.17 -2.76
CA ASN A 414 -16.69 -17.36 -2.05
C ASN A 414 -17.78 -18.10 -2.86
N GLU A 415 -17.79 -17.96 -4.18
CA GLU A 415 -18.82 -18.56 -5.02
C GLU A 415 -18.33 -19.83 -5.72
N VAL A 416 -17.15 -19.76 -6.33
CA VAL A 416 -16.63 -20.86 -7.15
C VAL A 416 -15.93 -21.89 -6.27
N LEU A 417 -14.92 -21.46 -5.51
CA LEU A 417 -14.08 -22.37 -4.77
C LEU A 417 -14.79 -22.96 -3.55
N GLN A 418 -15.51 -22.13 -2.79
CA GLN A 418 -16.29 -22.60 -1.64
C GLN A 418 -17.33 -23.65 -2.07
N SER A 419 -18.01 -23.43 -3.19
CA SER A 419 -18.97 -24.39 -3.72
C SER A 419 -18.34 -25.69 -4.17
N ALA A 420 -17.20 -25.62 -4.87
CA ALA A 420 -16.48 -26.80 -5.35
C ALA A 420 -15.97 -27.66 -4.19
N VAL A 421 -15.26 -27.03 -3.26
CA VAL A 421 -14.66 -27.68 -2.09
C VAL A 421 -15.75 -28.24 -1.16
N GLY A 422 -16.73 -27.39 -0.80
CA GLY A 422 -17.79 -27.77 0.11
C GLY A 422 -18.64 -28.92 -0.40
N ASN A 423 -19.05 -28.90 -1.68
CA ASN A 423 -19.83 -29.97 -2.27
C ASN A 423 -19.03 -31.28 -2.40
N TYR A 424 -17.75 -31.18 -2.80
CA TYR A 424 -16.93 -32.36 -2.92
C TYR A 424 -16.79 -33.08 -1.57
N PHE A 425 -16.40 -32.37 -0.53
CA PHE A 425 -16.19 -32.98 0.78
C PHE A 425 -17.49 -33.47 1.39
N ARG A 426 -18.59 -32.73 1.32
CA ARG A 426 -19.89 -33.19 1.81
C ARG A 426 -20.34 -34.47 1.11
N ASN A 427 -20.27 -34.53 -0.22
CA ASN A 427 -20.64 -35.70 -0.98
C ASN A 427 -19.73 -36.90 -0.68
N LYS A 428 -18.41 -36.69 -0.63
CA LYS A 428 -17.45 -37.75 -0.38
C LYS A 428 -17.63 -38.34 1.01
N LEU A 429 -17.82 -37.48 2.01
CA LEU A 429 -17.97 -37.90 3.40
C LEU A 429 -19.27 -38.67 3.68
N GLN A 430 -20.34 -38.35 2.98
CA GLN A 430 -21.60 -39.14 3.04
C GLN A 430 -21.43 -40.58 2.54
N THR A 431 -20.42 -40.87 1.76
CA THR A 431 -20.14 -42.22 1.25
C THR A 431 -19.21 -43.02 2.15
N LEU A 432 -18.50 -42.37 3.07
CA LEU A 432 -17.48 -42.99 3.95
C LEU A 432 -18.00 -43.05 5.40
N GLY A 433 -17.58 -44.10 6.11
CA GLY A 433 -17.72 -44.15 7.55
C GLY A 433 -16.70 -43.21 8.24
N ALA A 434 -17.01 -42.77 9.46
CA ALA A 434 -16.14 -41.86 10.18
C ALA A 434 -14.73 -42.41 10.43
N THR A 435 -14.64 -43.70 10.78
CA THR A 435 -13.37 -44.41 10.94
C THR A 435 -12.66 -44.65 9.62
N GLU A 436 -13.38 -45.00 8.59
CA GLU A 436 -12.85 -45.21 7.24
C GLU A 436 -12.26 -43.89 6.67
N PHE A 437 -12.85 -42.76 7.00
CA PHE A 437 -12.32 -41.45 6.59
C PHE A 437 -10.96 -41.18 7.24
N ILE A 438 -10.77 -41.52 8.52
CA ILE A 438 -9.50 -41.31 9.21
C ILE A 438 -8.41 -42.20 8.57
N GLU A 439 -8.73 -43.43 8.28
CA GLU A 439 -7.81 -44.40 7.67
C GLU A 439 -7.43 -44.02 6.22
N LYS A 440 -8.40 -43.47 5.47
CA LYS A 440 -8.24 -43.10 4.06
C LYS A 440 -8.07 -41.61 3.83
N ARG A 441 -7.67 -40.87 4.85
CA ARG A 441 -7.53 -39.42 4.79
C ARG A 441 -6.68 -38.95 3.58
N ASP A 442 -5.53 -39.62 3.36
CA ASP A 442 -4.63 -39.30 2.25
C ASP A 442 -5.24 -39.59 0.88
N GLU A 443 -5.98 -40.69 0.73
CA GLU A 443 -6.71 -41.00 -0.50
C GLU A 443 -7.79 -39.92 -0.81
N VAL A 444 -8.52 -39.52 0.22
CA VAL A 444 -9.58 -38.49 0.07
C VAL A 444 -8.96 -37.16 -0.26
N GLN A 445 -7.81 -36.80 0.34
CA GLN A 445 -7.09 -35.59 0.06
C GLN A 445 -6.60 -35.54 -1.39
N HIS A 446 -5.94 -36.58 -1.87
CA HIS A 446 -5.48 -36.66 -3.26
C HIS A 446 -6.61 -36.67 -4.28
N ALA A 447 -7.71 -37.35 -3.98
CA ALA A 447 -8.89 -37.35 -4.83
C ALA A 447 -9.58 -35.96 -4.85
N ALA A 448 -9.57 -35.24 -3.72
CA ALA A 448 -10.04 -33.86 -3.62
C ALA A 448 -9.19 -32.92 -4.47
N GLU A 449 -7.88 -33.03 -4.36
CA GLU A 449 -6.94 -32.23 -5.15
C GLU A 449 -7.20 -32.42 -6.65
N GLY A 450 -7.28 -33.66 -7.12
CA GLY A 450 -7.57 -33.94 -8.53
C GLY A 450 -8.91 -33.37 -9.01
N TYR A 451 -9.96 -33.50 -8.19
CA TYR A 451 -11.29 -32.93 -8.52
C TYR A 451 -11.25 -31.40 -8.57
N ILE A 452 -10.69 -30.77 -7.55
CA ILE A 452 -10.62 -29.31 -7.43
C ILE A 452 -9.75 -28.74 -8.55
N GLN A 453 -8.63 -29.38 -8.88
CA GLN A 453 -7.77 -29.03 -9.99
C GLN A 453 -8.53 -29.08 -11.32
N GLN A 454 -9.28 -30.13 -11.58
CA GLN A 454 -10.10 -30.25 -12.78
C GLN A 454 -11.21 -29.23 -12.81
N TYR A 455 -11.81 -28.90 -11.67
CA TYR A 455 -12.87 -27.92 -11.58
C TYR A 455 -12.35 -26.51 -11.82
N LEU A 456 -11.26 -26.12 -11.14
CA LEU A 456 -10.66 -24.77 -11.24
C LEU A 456 -9.96 -24.53 -12.59
N SER A 457 -9.50 -25.57 -13.27
CA SER A 457 -8.91 -25.42 -14.61
C SER A 457 -9.86 -24.78 -15.62
N ARG A 458 -11.19 -24.93 -15.44
CA ARG A 458 -12.22 -24.26 -16.26
C ARG A 458 -12.21 -22.75 -16.09
N TYR A 459 -11.75 -22.28 -14.93
CA TYR A 459 -11.62 -20.87 -14.58
C TYR A 459 -10.19 -20.36 -14.75
N GLU A 460 -9.31 -21.15 -15.38
CA GLU A 460 -7.88 -20.81 -15.62
C GLU A 460 -7.07 -20.61 -14.32
N VAL A 461 -7.53 -21.20 -13.22
CA VAL A 461 -6.86 -21.16 -11.89
C VAL A 461 -6.16 -22.49 -11.67
N GLU A 462 -4.91 -22.42 -11.22
CA GLU A 462 -4.10 -23.58 -10.89
C GLU A 462 -4.24 -23.92 -9.40
N THR A 463 -4.58 -25.18 -9.11
CA THR A 463 -4.54 -25.71 -7.74
C THR A 463 -3.13 -26.22 -7.48
N ARG A 464 -2.51 -25.77 -6.38
CA ARG A 464 -1.17 -26.19 -5.97
C ARG A 464 -1.19 -27.27 -4.90
N GLY A 465 -2.27 -27.35 -4.14
CA GLY A 465 -2.48 -28.40 -3.16
C GLY A 465 -3.79 -28.22 -2.40
N VAL A 466 -4.30 -29.32 -1.87
CA VAL A 466 -5.45 -29.37 -0.97
C VAL A 466 -5.03 -30.17 0.26
N TYR A 467 -5.17 -29.58 1.43
CA TYR A 467 -4.71 -30.17 2.69
C TYR A 467 -5.86 -30.24 3.68
N ILE A 468 -6.07 -31.41 4.26
CA ILE A 468 -6.98 -31.59 5.39
C ILE A 468 -6.14 -31.28 6.64
N GLN A 469 -6.48 -30.23 7.39
CA GLN A 469 -5.70 -29.82 8.57
C GLN A 469 -6.17 -30.54 9.83
N ASP A 470 -7.43 -30.34 10.19
CA ASP A 470 -8.00 -30.95 11.38
C ASP A 470 -9.37 -31.55 11.08
N VAL A 471 -9.77 -32.50 11.89
CA VAL A 471 -11.06 -33.14 11.82
C VAL A 471 -11.64 -33.23 13.22
N VAL A 472 -12.65 -32.44 13.48
CA VAL A 472 -13.29 -32.37 14.78
C VAL A 472 -14.49 -33.31 14.79
N PHE A 473 -14.41 -34.37 15.58
CA PHE A 473 -15.49 -35.32 15.77
C PHE A 473 -16.37 -34.94 16.97
N PRO A 474 -17.66 -35.25 16.94
CA PRO A 474 -18.53 -35.07 18.10
C PRO A 474 -18.09 -35.98 19.24
N GLN A 475 -18.21 -35.51 20.47
CA GLN A 475 -17.78 -36.22 21.67
C GLN A 475 -18.40 -37.61 21.77
N ASP A 476 -19.65 -37.78 21.39
CA ASP A 476 -20.37 -39.07 21.39
C ASP A 476 -19.67 -40.12 20.51
N LEU A 477 -19.13 -39.69 19.35
CA LEU A 477 -18.39 -40.59 18.47
C LEU A 477 -17.03 -40.97 19.07
N VAL A 478 -16.32 -39.97 19.63
CA VAL A 478 -15.03 -40.20 20.29
C VAL A 478 -15.19 -41.17 21.45
N GLU A 479 -16.26 -41.05 22.24
CA GLU A 479 -16.56 -41.93 23.37
C GLU A 479 -16.86 -43.36 22.90
N VAL A 480 -17.65 -43.53 21.83
CA VAL A 480 -17.94 -44.83 21.22
C VAL A 480 -16.69 -45.46 20.62
N LEU A 481 -15.86 -44.70 19.92
CA LEU A 481 -14.60 -45.21 19.35
C LEU A 481 -13.60 -45.60 20.43
N THR A 482 -13.49 -44.78 21.47
CA THR A 482 -12.62 -45.08 22.62
C THR A 482 -13.08 -46.35 23.35
N SER A 483 -14.40 -46.44 23.60
CA SER A 483 -14.99 -47.65 24.20
C SER A 483 -14.79 -48.91 23.35
N ARG A 484 -14.90 -48.78 22.02
CA ARG A 484 -14.64 -49.90 21.09
C ARG A 484 -13.17 -50.30 21.07
N GLU A 485 -12.27 -49.34 21.09
CA GLU A 485 -10.81 -49.61 21.12
C GLU A 485 -10.42 -50.24 22.45
N ILE A 486 -10.92 -49.71 23.55
CA ILE A 486 -10.74 -50.32 24.87
C ILE A 486 -11.24 -51.77 24.88
N ALA A 487 -12.46 -52.03 24.36
CA ALA A 487 -13.02 -53.37 24.26
C ALA A 487 -12.22 -54.27 23.31
N ALA A 488 -11.62 -53.76 22.25
CA ALA A 488 -10.74 -54.47 21.34
C ALA A 488 -9.41 -54.82 22.02
N GLN A 489 -8.87 -53.87 22.77
CA GLN A 489 -7.63 -54.08 23.53
C GLN A 489 -7.83 -55.02 24.71
N GLU A 490 -8.99 -54.93 25.39
CA GLU A 490 -9.37 -55.89 26.41
C GLU A 490 -9.47 -57.33 25.84
N ARG A 491 -10.13 -57.51 24.67
CA ARG A 491 -10.20 -58.81 23.98
C ARG A 491 -8.80 -59.35 23.63
N SER A 492 -7.92 -58.48 23.13
CA SER A 492 -6.53 -58.85 22.83
C SER A 492 -5.80 -59.26 24.11
N THR A 493 -5.97 -58.47 25.17
CA THR A 493 -5.38 -58.76 26.49
C THR A 493 -5.90 -60.07 27.09
N PHE A 494 -7.22 -60.31 27.01
CA PHE A 494 -7.82 -61.58 27.44
C PHE A 494 -7.35 -62.76 26.60
N ALA A 495 -7.19 -62.57 25.27
CA ALA A 495 -6.62 -63.62 24.42
C ALA A 495 -5.17 -63.96 24.81
N GLN A 496 -4.33 -62.96 25.05
CA GLN A 496 -2.96 -63.14 25.52
C GLN A 496 -2.89 -63.77 26.93
N GLN A 497 -3.79 -63.32 27.83
CA GLN A 497 -3.90 -63.91 29.16
C GLN A 497 -4.33 -65.38 29.11
N ARG A 498 -5.27 -65.67 28.19
CA ARG A 498 -5.72 -67.06 28.00
C ARG A 498 -4.61 -67.93 27.45
N GLU A 499 -3.88 -67.48 26.45
CA GLU A 499 -2.71 -68.13 25.88
C GLU A 499 -1.58 -68.34 26.94
N ALA A 500 -1.37 -67.27 27.74
CA ALA A 500 -0.41 -67.37 28.85
C ALA A 500 -0.85 -68.32 29.94
N GLN A 501 -2.18 -68.44 30.23
CA GLN A 501 -2.69 -69.42 31.16
C GLN A 501 -2.65 -70.87 30.61
N GLU A 502 -3.01 -71.00 29.30
CA GLU A 502 -2.87 -72.33 28.64
C GLU A 502 -1.39 -72.77 28.60
N ALA A 503 -0.49 -71.78 28.33
CA ALA A 503 0.97 -72.09 28.45
C ALA A 503 1.40 -72.46 29.87
N ARG A 504 0.86 -71.82 30.92
CA ARG A 504 1.14 -72.18 32.33
C ARG A 504 0.61 -73.56 32.70
N VAL A 505 -0.67 -73.82 32.27
CA VAL A 505 -1.23 -75.19 32.53
C VAL A 505 -0.45 -76.25 31.80
N SER A 506 -0.02 -76.01 30.56
CA SER A 506 0.83 -76.91 29.82
C SER A 506 2.22 -77.12 30.52
N LEU A 507 2.75 -75.99 31.04
CA LEU A 507 4.03 -76.02 31.77
C LEU A 507 3.92 -76.68 33.11
N GLU A 508 2.81 -76.58 33.85
CA GLU A 508 2.52 -77.29 35.07
C GLU A 508 2.27 -78.78 34.80
N GLN A 509 1.57 -79.09 33.70
CA GLN A 509 1.46 -80.53 33.29
C GLN A 509 2.82 -81.10 32.89
N GLN A 510 3.66 -80.34 32.18
CA GLN A 510 5.01 -80.73 31.86
C GLN A 510 5.89 -80.87 33.12
N ARG A 511 5.71 -79.93 34.10
CA ARG A 511 6.39 -80.04 35.40
C ARG A 511 5.95 -81.28 36.18
N GLY A 512 4.63 -81.57 36.24
CA GLY A 512 4.12 -82.75 36.87
C GLY A 512 4.60 -84.03 36.21
N VAL A 513 4.78 -84.05 34.89
CA VAL A 513 5.39 -85.17 34.17
C VAL A 513 6.92 -85.19 34.38
N ALA A 514 7.56 -84.01 34.46
CA ALA A 514 9.01 -83.91 34.71
C ALA A 514 9.37 -84.22 36.12
N ASP A 515 8.53 -83.92 37.13
CA ASP A 515 8.76 -84.30 38.52
C ASP A 515 8.67 -85.81 38.73
N MET A 516 7.74 -86.53 38.01
CA MET A 516 7.69 -87.93 37.95
C MET A 516 8.89 -88.57 37.20
N GLN A 517 9.40 -87.84 36.18
CA GLN A 517 10.64 -88.30 35.49
C GLN A 517 11.93 -87.88 36.24
N ALA A 518 11.88 -86.81 37.07
CA ALA A 518 13.02 -86.36 37.86
C ALA A 518 13.38 -87.31 38.96
N GLU A 519 12.43 -88.10 39.55
CA GLU A 519 12.70 -89.17 40.46
C GLU A 519 13.41 -90.32 39.77
N LEU A 520 13.19 -90.55 38.47
CA LEU A 520 13.93 -91.52 37.66
C LEU A 520 15.24 -90.98 37.05
N ALA A 521 15.37 -89.68 36.97
CA ALA A 521 16.52 -89.07 36.32
C ALA A 521 17.59 -88.55 37.30
N GLN A 522 17.32 -88.56 38.62
CA GLN A 522 18.32 -88.13 39.62
C GLN A 522 19.60 -88.98 39.64
N ALA A 523 19.57 -90.18 39.05
CA ALA A 523 20.76 -91.01 38.85
C ALA A 523 21.62 -90.68 37.63
N ASN A 524 20.98 -89.93 36.60
CA ASN A 524 21.69 -89.59 35.37
C ASN A 524 22.06 -88.08 35.27
N VAL A 525 21.61 -87.30 36.22
CA VAL A 525 21.65 -85.77 36.07
C VAL A 525 22.98 -85.18 36.56
N SER A 526 23.84 -85.94 37.26
CA SER A 526 25.14 -85.37 37.68
C SER A 526 26.14 -85.18 36.52
N ILE A 527 25.88 -85.79 35.35
CA ILE A 527 26.76 -85.65 34.19
C ILE A 527 26.26 -84.53 33.23
N ASP A 528 24.92 -84.31 33.15
CA ASP A 528 24.38 -83.32 32.24
C ASP A 528 24.41 -81.91 32.81
N ILE A 529 24.48 -81.67 34.10
CA ILE A 529 24.58 -80.35 34.72
C ILE A 529 25.92 -79.68 34.41
N GLU A 530 26.98 -80.43 34.33
CA GLU A 530 28.31 -79.89 34.03
C GLU A 530 28.42 -79.44 32.54
N THR A 531 27.78 -80.21 31.63
CA THR A 531 27.77 -79.84 30.21
C THR A 531 26.87 -78.63 29.90
N SER A 532 25.71 -78.51 30.59
CA SER A 532 24.80 -77.38 30.44
C SER A 532 25.37 -76.08 30.98
N ARG A 533 26.17 -76.12 32.05
CA ARG A 533 26.88 -74.94 32.57
C ARG A 533 27.95 -74.43 31.60
N ALA A 534 28.64 -75.34 30.93
CA ALA A 534 29.63 -74.96 29.92
C ALA A 534 28.97 -74.30 28.69
N HIS A 535 27.76 -74.75 28.27
CA HIS A 535 26.99 -74.15 27.16
C HIS A 535 26.36 -72.78 27.52
N ALA A 536 25.88 -72.66 28.78
CA ALA A 536 25.31 -71.37 29.22
C ALA A 536 26.38 -70.28 29.39
N ALA A 537 27.58 -70.63 29.78
CA ALA A 537 28.71 -69.70 29.86
C ALA A 537 29.15 -69.25 28.46
N LYS A 538 29.11 -70.14 27.47
CA LYS A 538 29.43 -69.78 26.07
C LYS A 538 28.40 -68.91 25.45
N ALA A 539 27.12 -69.17 25.69
CA ALA A 539 26.02 -68.29 25.13
C ALA A 539 25.99 -66.88 25.75
N ARG A 540 26.38 -66.74 27.04
CA ARG A 540 26.53 -65.40 27.66
C ARG A 540 27.69 -64.64 27.05
N ALA A 541 28.81 -65.28 26.83
CA ALA A 541 29.96 -64.60 26.19
C ALA A 541 29.68 -64.19 24.75
N GLU A 542 28.91 -65.01 24.00
CA GLU A 542 28.46 -64.63 22.63
C GLU A 542 27.43 -63.48 22.63
N GLY A 543 26.54 -63.47 23.63
CA GLY A 543 25.59 -62.36 23.79
C GLY A 543 26.24 -61.03 24.18
N GLU A 544 27.20 -61.03 25.07
CA GLU A 544 27.96 -59.82 25.42
C GLU A 544 28.83 -59.31 24.27
N ALA A 545 29.44 -60.24 23.50
CA ALA A 545 30.17 -59.82 22.30
C ALA A 545 29.27 -59.17 21.23
N ALA A 546 28.03 -59.66 21.07
CA ALA A 546 27.07 -59.04 20.14
C ALA A 546 26.62 -57.69 20.61
N VAL A 547 26.42 -57.48 21.91
CA VAL A 547 26.06 -56.13 22.45
C VAL A 547 27.22 -55.17 22.28
N ILE A 548 28.45 -55.56 22.53
CA ILE A 548 29.63 -54.73 22.36
C ILE A 548 29.83 -54.32 20.88
N THR A 549 29.57 -55.25 19.95
CA THR A 549 29.68 -54.96 18.52
C THR A 549 28.58 -54.02 18.01
N THR A 550 27.35 -54.19 18.51
CA THR A 550 26.23 -53.32 18.11
C THR A 550 26.32 -51.90 18.71
N THR A 551 26.77 -51.79 19.98
CA THR A 551 27.01 -50.50 20.61
C THR A 551 28.20 -49.77 19.97
N GLY A 552 29.28 -50.50 19.67
CA GLY A 552 30.44 -49.95 18.98
C GLY A 552 30.11 -49.47 17.55
N ALA A 553 29.25 -50.20 16.83
CA ALA A 553 28.77 -49.77 15.51
C ALA A 553 27.88 -48.53 15.59
N ALA A 554 27.02 -48.44 16.60
CA ALA A 554 26.17 -47.28 16.82
C ALA A 554 26.97 -46.01 17.20
N GLU A 555 28.01 -46.17 18.04
CA GLU A 555 28.92 -45.09 18.40
C GLU A 555 29.79 -44.65 17.22
N ALA A 556 30.21 -45.56 16.37
CA ALA A 556 30.95 -45.25 15.13
C ALA A 556 30.07 -44.48 14.14
N HIS A 557 28.79 -44.85 13.99
CA HIS A 557 27.85 -44.06 13.17
C HIS A 557 27.62 -42.68 13.74
N ARG A 558 27.37 -42.57 15.03
CA ARG A 558 27.18 -41.29 15.70
C ARG A 558 28.40 -40.37 15.56
N THR A 559 29.61 -40.94 15.68
CA THR A 559 30.84 -40.16 15.52
C THR A 559 31.06 -39.73 14.08
N ARG A 560 30.65 -40.56 13.10
CA ARG A 560 30.69 -40.17 11.68
C ARG A 560 29.70 -39.09 11.34
N ASP A 561 28.45 -39.20 11.79
CA ASP A 561 27.41 -38.23 11.58
C ASP A 561 27.74 -36.88 12.24
N LEU A 562 28.34 -36.89 13.44
CA LEU A 562 28.86 -35.67 14.08
C LEU A 562 30.04 -35.07 13.30
N GLY A 563 30.92 -35.93 12.75
CA GLY A 563 32.02 -35.49 11.91
C GLY A 563 31.55 -34.83 10.62
N GLU A 564 30.55 -35.40 9.94
CA GLU A 564 29.96 -34.85 8.73
C GLU A 564 29.22 -33.54 9.01
N ALA A 565 28.48 -33.49 10.12
CA ALA A 565 27.76 -32.26 10.52
C ALA A 565 28.73 -31.09 10.86
N THR A 566 29.84 -31.41 11.56
CA THR A 566 30.84 -30.42 11.88
C THR A 566 31.62 -29.95 10.63
N ALA A 567 31.92 -30.88 9.70
CA ALA A 567 32.57 -30.53 8.45
C ALA A 567 31.66 -29.62 7.57
N ALA A 568 30.37 -29.96 7.48
CA ALA A 568 29.41 -29.14 6.76
C ALA A 568 29.22 -27.75 7.39
N ALA A 569 29.26 -27.67 8.72
CA ALA A 569 29.18 -26.38 9.43
C ALA A 569 30.43 -25.54 9.22
N GLU A 570 31.63 -26.18 9.21
CA GLU A 570 32.87 -25.45 8.91
C GLU A 570 32.96 -25.00 7.45
N GLU A 571 32.49 -25.82 6.51
CA GLU A 571 32.40 -25.45 5.11
C GLU A 571 31.44 -24.26 4.89
N ALA A 572 30.27 -24.27 5.52
CA ALA A 572 29.31 -23.18 5.49
C ALA A 572 29.87 -21.91 6.11
N LEU A 573 30.61 -22.02 7.23
CA LEU A 573 31.34 -20.91 7.86
C LEU A 573 32.47 -20.38 6.98
N GLY A 574 33.18 -21.27 6.32
CA GLY A 574 34.24 -20.92 5.36
C GLY A 574 33.69 -20.14 4.16
N LEU A 575 32.60 -20.62 3.57
CA LEU A 575 31.90 -19.94 2.48
C LEU A 575 31.30 -18.59 2.88
N ALA A 576 30.76 -18.49 4.09
CA ALA A 576 30.24 -17.24 4.62
C ALA A 576 31.35 -16.22 4.86
N ARG A 577 32.50 -16.66 5.39
CA ARG A 577 33.69 -15.83 5.59
C ARG A 577 34.27 -15.38 4.26
N ALA A 578 34.35 -16.26 3.27
CA ALA A 578 34.84 -15.93 1.93
C ALA A 578 33.96 -14.85 1.24
N LYS A 579 32.64 -14.98 1.32
CA LYS A 579 31.69 -13.97 0.84
C LYS A 579 31.82 -12.64 1.60
N GLY A 580 32.05 -12.71 2.90
CA GLY A 580 32.29 -11.54 3.74
C GLY A 580 33.58 -10.80 3.35
N PHE A 581 34.67 -11.52 3.10
CA PHE A 581 35.93 -10.97 2.64
C PHE A 581 35.83 -10.36 1.23
N ASP A 582 35.07 -11.01 0.34
CA ASP A 582 34.86 -10.48 -1.02
C ASP A 582 33.99 -9.21 -1.03
N ALA A 583 33.00 -9.14 -0.15
CA ALA A 583 32.22 -7.93 0.08
C ALA A 583 33.06 -6.80 0.72
N GLN A 584 33.91 -7.14 1.68
CA GLN A 584 34.82 -6.20 2.31
C GLN A 584 35.88 -5.68 1.33
N ARG A 585 36.43 -6.56 0.47
CA ARG A 585 37.38 -6.20 -0.58
C ARG A 585 36.75 -5.24 -1.60
N ARG A 586 35.48 -5.42 -1.93
CA ARG A 586 34.75 -4.51 -2.82
C ARG A 586 34.42 -3.16 -2.20
N ALA A 587 34.21 -3.13 -0.89
CA ALA A 587 33.84 -1.91 -0.18
C ALA A 587 35.02 -1.01 0.18
N ILE A 588 36.13 -1.58 0.59
CA ILE A 588 37.26 -0.83 1.17
C ILE A 588 38.63 -1.10 0.49
N GLY A 589 38.67 -1.98 -0.53
CA GLY A 589 39.91 -2.32 -1.26
C GLY A 589 40.65 -3.51 -0.69
N SER A 590 41.57 -4.07 -1.46
CA SER A 590 42.26 -5.31 -1.13
C SER A 590 43.27 -5.18 0.03
N GLU A 591 43.95 -4.05 0.11
CA GLU A 591 44.98 -3.80 1.17
C GLU A 591 44.33 -3.59 2.54
N GLN A 592 43.27 -2.79 2.61
CA GLN A 592 42.56 -2.54 3.85
C GLN A 592 41.82 -3.79 4.35
N THR A 593 41.29 -4.60 3.45
CA THR A 593 40.65 -5.87 3.82
C THR A 593 41.65 -6.87 4.40
N ALA A 594 42.84 -6.93 3.83
CA ALA A 594 43.93 -7.78 4.36
C ALA A 594 44.41 -7.28 5.74
N MET A 595 44.45 -5.97 5.95
CA MET A 595 44.83 -5.37 7.22
C MET A 595 43.81 -5.61 8.33
N VAL A 596 42.50 -5.50 8.01
CA VAL A 596 41.41 -5.81 8.93
C VAL A 596 41.37 -7.31 9.26
N ALA A 597 41.63 -8.17 8.29
CA ALA A 597 41.69 -9.62 8.51
C ALA A 597 42.89 -10.01 9.38
N ALA A 598 44.07 -9.39 9.15
CA ALA A 598 45.25 -9.64 9.95
C ALA A 598 45.06 -9.16 11.39
N LEU A 599 44.48 -7.99 11.61
CA LEU A 599 44.18 -7.46 12.94
C LEU A 599 43.15 -8.31 13.69
N ARG A 600 42.18 -8.87 12.98
CA ARG A 600 41.17 -9.75 13.55
C ARG A 600 41.77 -11.09 13.97
N GLU A 601 42.66 -11.65 13.16
CA GLU A 601 43.33 -12.94 13.46
C GLU A 601 44.31 -12.78 14.64
N ILE A 602 44.97 -11.66 14.74
CA ILE A 602 45.85 -11.32 15.88
C ILE A 602 45.00 -11.17 17.15
N GLY A 603 43.82 -10.57 17.07
CA GLY A 603 42.88 -10.39 18.18
C GLY A 603 42.27 -11.70 18.69
N THR A 604 42.00 -12.65 17.78
CA THR A 604 41.43 -13.96 18.15
C THR A 604 42.47 -15.01 18.52
N GLY A 605 43.67 -14.89 17.96
CA GLY A 605 44.77 -15.83 18.19
C GLY A 605 45.65 -15.59 19.45
N HIS A 606 45.32 -14.58 20.26
CA HIS A 606 46.09 -14.22 21.46
C HIS A 606 47.60 -14.03 21.18
N VAL A 607 47.91 -13.53 19.98
CA VAL A 607 49.31 -13.30 19.57
C VAL A 607 49.84 -12.04 20.23
N LYS A 608 50.85 -12.20 21.04
CA LYS A 608 51.56 -11.10 21.69
C LYS A 608 52.42 -10.36 20.65
N ILE A 609 51.99 -9.17 20.24
CA ILE A 609 52.67 -8.39 19.19
C ILE A 609 53.74 -7.46 19.75
N VAL A 610 53.78 -7.29 21.06
CA VAL A 610 54.73 -6.37 21.74
C VAL A 610 55.72 -7.17 22.53
N PRO A 611 57.03 -7.00 22.33
CA PRO A 611 58.05 -7.65 23.15
C PRO A 611 58.03 -7.08 24.58
N ASP A 612 58.35 -7.98 25.54
CA ASP A 612 58.32 -7.69 27.00
C ASP A 612 59.27 -6.59 27.46
N ILE A 613 60.10 -6.10 26.55
CA ILE A 613 61.07 -5.02 26.86
C ILE A 613 60.99 -3.94 25.78
N LEU A 614 60.46 -2.79 26.13
CA LEU A 614 60.56 -1.57 25.38
C LEU A 614 61.71 -0.75 26.01
N VAL A 615 62.90 -0.83 25.42
CA VAL A 615 63.98 0.11 25.76
C VAL A 615 63.76 1.40 24.97
N GLY A 616 63.49 2.46 25.70
CA GLY A 616 63.09 3.73 25.15
C GLY A 616 64.15 4.42 24.32
N SER A 617 63.72 5.20 23.38
CA SER A 617 64.32 6.51 23.09
C SER A 617 63.25 7.39 22.43
N GLU A 618 63.10 8.53 23.04
CA GLU A 618 62.64 9.82 22.55
C GLU A 618 61.55 9.91 21.48
N GLY A 619 60.49 10.54 21.88
CA GLY A 619 59.70 11.35 20.98
C GLY A 619 58.19 11.21 21.06
N GLY A 620 57.55 12.10 21.80
CA GLY A 620 56.19 12.56 21.53
C GLY A 620 55.07 11.80 22.19
N VAL A 621 54.14 12.56 22.74
CA VAL A 621 52.89 12.15 23.44
C VAL A 621 52.04 11.10 22.69
N LEU A 622 52.20 10.97 21.38
CA LEU A 622 51.54 9.99 20.55
C LEU A 622 52.12 8.56 20.60
N GLY A 623 53.43 8.44 20.90
CA GLY A 623 54.06 7.11 21.10
C GLY A 623 53.59 6.39 22.38
N GLY A 624 53.36 7.17 23.46
CA GLY A 624 52.83 6.65 24.73
C GLY A 624 51.39 6.16 24.67
N LEU A 625 50.57 6.82 23.90
CA LEU A 625 49.14 6.44 23.71
C LEU A 625 49.00 5.15 22.88
N GLY A 626 49.85 4.97 21.87
CA GLY A 626 49.89 3.73 21.07
C GLY A 626 50.35 2.53 21.89
N ALA A 627 51.35 2.70 22.74
CA ALA A 627 51.82 1.67 23.64
C ALA A 627 50.83 1.34 24.77
N MET A 628 50.08 2.36 25.24
CA MET A 628 49.05 2.18 26.26
C MET A 628 47.81 1.46 25.70
N LEU A 629 47.43 1.72 24.45
CA LEU A 629 46.34 1.06 23.77
C LEU A 629 46.69 -0.39 23.44
N MET A 630 47.92 -0.66 23.04
CA MET A 630 48.40 -2.02 22.78
C MET A 630 48.57 -2.86 24.06
N ARG A 631 48.93 -2.22 25.18
CA ARG A 631 49.03 -2.92 26.48
C ARG A 631 47.66 -3.31 27.05
N ASN A 632 46.62 -2.55 26.80
CA ASN A 632 45.23 -2.90 27.22
C ASN A 632 44.60 -3.98 26.35
N LEU A 633 45.13 -4.24 25.16
CA LEU A 633 44.67 -5.32 24.29
C LEU A 633 45.37 -6.66 24.55
N ALA A 634 46.43 -6.69 25.37
CA ALA A 634 47.29 -7.84 25.65
C ALA A 634 47.10 -8.42 27.08
N VAL A 635 45.96 -8.23 27.71
CA VAL A 635 45.64 -8.89 29.00
C VAL A 635 45.06 -10.25 28.72
N ASP A 636 45.88 -11.26 28.97
CA ASP A 636 45.52 -12.68 28.94
C ASP A 636 44.86 -13.07 30.29
N PRO A 637 43.65 -13.62 30.28
CA PRO A 637 42.92 -13.97 31.51
C PRO A 637 43.24 -15.38 32.06
N ASN A 638 44.25 -16.11 31.57
CA ASN A 638 44.58 -17.41 32.08
C ASN A 638 46.11 -17.61 32.30
N ALA A 639 46.58 -17.07 33.41
CA ALA A 639 47.81 -17.55 34.04
C ALA A 639 47.52 -17.78 35.54
N ASP A 640 47.45 -18.99 35.90
CA ASP A 640 47.67 -19.63 37.21
C ASP A 640 46.85 -20.93 37.23
N SER A 641 47.34 -22.08 37.42
CA SER A 641 48.42 -22.53 38.34
C SER A 641 48.86 -23.95 38.01
N ASP A 642 50.13 -24.11 37.80
CA ASP A 642 50.81 -25.40 38.01
C ASP A 642 50.85 -25.71 39.51
N GLY A 643 50.47 -26.94 39.89
CA GLY A 643 50.50 -27.40 41.25
C GLY A 643 50.52 -28.91 41.29
N ASN A 644 51.70 -29.46 41.09
CA ASN A 644 52.14 -30.83 41.38
C ASN A 644 51.56 -31.41 42.69
N GLY A 645 51.11 -32.70 42.71
CA GLY A 645 50.75 -33.39 43.94
C GLY A 645 50.26 -34.80 43.73
N ASN A 646 51.19 -35.70 43.65
CA ASN A 646 51.09 -37.12 43.76
C ASN A 646 50.31 -37.61 45.02
N GLY A 647 49.44 -38.66 44.93
CA GLY A 647 48.80 -39.21 46.12
C GLY A 647 47.74 -40.28 45.83
N ASN A 648 48.22 -41.45 45.75
CA ASN A 648 47.59 -42.80 45.92
C ASN A 648 46.47 -42.86 46.98
N GLY A 649 45.36 -43.63 46.71
CA GLY A 649 44.42 -43.99 47.78
C GLY A 649 43.06 -44.46 47.30
N ASN A 650 42.99 -45.67 47.04
CA ASN A 650 41.98 -46.69 47.29
C ASN A 650 40.72 -46.27 48.07
N GLY A 651 39.53 -46.75 47.61
CA GLY A 651 38.36 -46.88 48.51
C GLY A 651 36.99 -46.79 47.85
N ASN A 652 36.50 -47.94 47.58
CA ASN A 652 35.08 -48.38 47.69
C ASN A 652 33.96 -47.43 47.95
N GLY A 653 32.84 -47.74 47.31
CA GLY A 653 31.49 -47.59 47.88
C GLY A 653 30.51 -46.92 46.91
N GLU A 654 29.82 -47.74 46.27
CA GLU A 654 28.37 -48.02 46.41
C GLU A 654 27.38 -46.79 46.22
N ASP A 655 26.46 -47.12 45.41
CA ASP A 655 25.02 -46.74 45.42
C ASP A 655 24.59 -45.41 44.87
N ALA A 656 23.96 -45.51 43.78
CA ALA A 656 22.52 -45.66 43.58
C ALA A 656 21.76 -44.33 43.38
N VAL A 657 20.94 -44.38 42.36
CA VAL A 657 19.59 -43.78 42.25
C VAL A 657 19.44 -42.39 41.61
N VAL A 658 18.94 -42.45 40.42
CA VAL A 658 17.96 -41.53 39.79
C VAL A 658 16.70 -41.48 40.69
N PRO A 659 15.82 -40.53 40.78
CA PRO A 659 15.24 -39.76 39.66
C PRO A 659 14.74 -38.34 39.93
N ALA A 660 14.39 -37.73 38.84
CA ALA A 660 13.13 -37.01 38.59
C ALA A 660 12.72 -35.73 39.35
N ALA A 661 12.39 -34.79 38.53
CA ALA A 661 11.14 -34.04 38.50
C ALA A 661 10.90 -32.87 39.46
N VAL A 662 10.51 -31.79 38.81
CA VAL A 662 9.33 -30.93 39.06
C VAL A 662 9.43 -29.86 40.17
N SER A 663 9.02 -28.70 39.73
CA SER A 663 8.17 -27.75 40.42
C SER A 663 8.70 -26.35 40.67
N ALA A 664 8.17 -25.41 39.88
CA ALA A 664 7.32 -24.28 40.26
C ALA A 664 7.77 -23.39 41.42
N ALA A 665 7.90 -22.16 41.03
CA ALA A 665 7.55 -20.86 41.64
C ALA A 665 7.45 -20.75 43.18
N PRO A 666 7.64 -19.58 43.79
CA PRO A 666 6.85 -18.39 43.55
C PRO A 666 7.60 -17.03 43.59
N VAL A 667 6.90 -16.05 43.11
CA VAL A 667 6.78 -14.62 43.28
C VAL A 667 7.23 -14.08 44.65
N GLU A 668 7.95 -12.95 44.63
CA GLU A 668 7.75 -11.84 45.58
C GLU A 668 8.22 -10.52 44.96
N ASP A 669 7.43 -9.53 45.26
CA ASP A 669 7.38 -8.12 44.90
C ASP A 669 8.70 -7.36 45.14
N ASP A 670 8.98 -6.34 44.35
CA ASP A 670 9.28 -5.02 44.88
C ASP A 670 9.14 -3.88 43.84
N GLU A 671 8.79 -2.75 44.35
CA GLU A 671 8.26 -1.48 43.89
C GLU A 671 9.11 -0.71 42.86
N GLY A 672 8.39 0.02 42.00
CA GLY A 672 8.59 1.45 41.77
C GLY A 672 9.46 1.87 40.61
N ASP A 673 8.86 2.37 39.55
CA ASP A 673 9.04 3.75 39.13
C ASP A 673 8.11 4.15 37.97
N ASP A 674 7.52 5.30 38.13
CA ASP A 674 6.64 6.04 37.24
C ASP A 674 7.27 6.32 35.87
N LEU A 675 6.54 6.05 34.78
CA LEU A 675 6.60 6.85 33.58
C LEU A 675 5.25 6.88 32.86
N ASP A 676 4.77 8.09 32.69
CA ASP A 676 3.58 8.61 32.01
C ASP A 676 3.18 7.87 30.71
N VAL A 677 1.92 7.46 30.65
CA VAL A 677 1.23 7.12 29.39
C VAL A 677 -0.03 7.99 29.31
N PRO A 678 -0.27 8.74 28.22
CA PRO A 678 -1.46 9.57 28.05
C PRO A 678 -2.71 8.73 27.70
N PRO A 679 -3.90 9.21 28.03
CA PRO A 679 -5.14 8.42 27.95
C PRO A 679 -5.72 8.38 26.53
N MET A 680 -6.10 7.19 26.11
CA MET A 680 -6.87 6.94 24.90
C MET A 680 -8.36 6.86 25.15
N PHE A 681 -9.08 7.65 24.39
CA PHE A 681 -10.46 7.55 23.89
C PHE A 681 -11.57 6.90 24.74
N GLN A 682 -12.42 7.76 25.24
CA GLN A 682 -13.77 7.42 25.66
C GLN A 682 -14.71 7.37 24.43
N ARG A 683 -15.52 6.31 24.36
CA ARG A 683 -16.65 6.18 23.42
C ARG A 683 -17.80 7.14 23.84
N PRO A 684 -18.51 7.76 22.90
CA PRO A 684 -19.76 8.46 23.20
C PRO A 684 -20.94 7.47 23.35
N PRO A 685 -21.95 7.83 24.14
CA PRO A 685 -23.13 6.99 24.37
C PRO A 685 -24.11 7.05 23.19
N ALA A 686 -24.83 5.95 23.01
CA ALA A 686 -25.94 5.82 22.10
C ALA A 686 -27.09 6.74 22.50
N SER A 687 -27.64 7.48 21.55
CA SER A 687 -28.90 8.20 21.68
C SER A 687 -29.97 7.46 20.89
N THR A 688 -31.08 7.30 21.58
CA THR A 688 -32.42 6.82 21.18
C THR A 688 -32.88 7.30 19.81
#